data_07db7a4a77b7ed0c38188590c6998abc
#
_entry.id   07db7a4a77b7ed0c38188590c6998abc
#
_cell.length_a   1.000
_cell.length_b   1.000
_cell.length_c   1.000
_cell.angle_alpha   90.00
_cell.angle_beta   90.00
_cell.angle_gamma   90.00
#
_symmetry.space_group_name_H-M   'P 1'
#
loop_
_entity.id
_entity.type
_entity.pdbx_description
1 polymer ?
#
loop_
_entity_poly.entity_id
_entity_poly.type
_entity_poly.pdbx_seq_one_letter_code
_entity_poly.pdbx_strand_id
1 'polypeptide(L)'
;MAADHRHFRLTLAALAVAALAVAAPAQGALTPPVLLNPGGGTTVEALPAFAWAPVAGADSYEFQVAADQNFNAPVLGRGEGSFATRNTRATLKKTLPNGTYWWRVRATNKAGDASSWTAPRSIRKFWTATPSSLTPGSGFPFTFPTDPISVGWTPVPYAASYMFSLASDPALANIVQNNGQPVETWATNYAPAFTLLPSGTYYWNVVPVDSEGNLGAASPVTAFTWSWPSVTTPHVTDLVAADEFYDPQFYWDAVQGATKYEVEVNSSIDFAPGAKVCCAQLTTSTALSPTVVFRDNTYYWRVRALDAAGNAGVWNRGPDFIKTFDKVPPVTAPSIKNLHMRDNLADPGTDVDPGTLGYQTNVPLLKWDTVPGASSYLVDVAPFSSGICNWGTAWRVITSAPSWSPLGYGWNFVKPYPDLTMMAYDTPGLAPNQEYCARVRARGERDTASQDVYGDFTYLENASGWAFQWMGYPTGGACTPSCNVGYLGANDYVFPAGGTLTRLTPLVTWRPLAGKQSYFVLVSKDANFSNIVDYGFTQVPAYSPRNLLRPTTYSDETTLFYWAVLPATNFDGSGAVGNPLAAAASNFQKQSIPPGLTQPADGALLTQQPVFRWTQVEGARRYRFQVAQEPTFAAPIEDVTTAATSYTPFATHPADTTLYWRVRADDENLIGLNWSSVRTFQRKLPTPTPSAGNATSGDFTPAWSWSNVTGASGYTFAMDGPDGSHKEWANLRQSAVAFVYLYGPGIWRWRVRAEFPKTYGFETGPWSTYVPFTRTLSEPSGAATSSSGNHVLLSWNWKLGVKDFRVQVSQRPDFATTLEDVTTDNTSYAPVLTHPYYVMGGSFYWRVAGRDKAFNVGDWTQAQRIDISQRLRVAVNRPALRKRWTRLVVTVSDPALKRVAGARVRVSGAGIRAKVGRTNGSGRVSFRVRPRKRGKLVFSATKAGYAAGTLSMRVR
;
A
#
# COMPACT_ATOMS: atom_id res chain seq x y z
N MET A 1 -35.76 25.57 37.27
CA MET A 1 -36.10 26.99 37.46
C MET A 1 -37.13 27.27 36.41
N ALA A 2 -38.41 27.20 36.75
CA ALA A 2 -39.27 28.23 37.29
C ALA A 2 -39.27 29.44 36.35
N ALA A 3 -40.28 29.93 35.85
CA ALA A 3 -41.64 30.16 36.10
C ALA A 3 -42.21 30.87 34.85
N ASP A 4 -43.37 30.81 34.46
CA ASP A 4 -44.70 30.97 35.01
C ASP A 4 -45.44 32.11 34.32
N HIS A 5 -46.72 31.90 34.03
CA HIS A 5 -47.87 32.83 33.88
C HIS A 5 -48.09 33.58 32.58
N ARG A 6 -49.27 33.82 32.05
CA ARG A 6 -50.66 33.71 32.51
C ARG A 6 -51.62 33.92 31.35
N HIS A 7 -52.80 33.28 31.51
CA HIS A 7 -54.06 33.53 30.88
C HIS A 7 -54.45 34.95 30.45
N PHE A 8 -55.18 35.01 29.32
CA PHE A 8 -56.32 35.94 29.21
C PHE A 8 -57.50 35.30 28.45
N ARG A 9 -58.59 35.03 29.13
CA ARG A 9 -59.87 34.73 28.56
C ARG A 9 -60.59 36.04 28.27
N LEU A 10 -61.24 36.19 27.14
CA LEU A 10 -62.33 37.12 26.92
C LEU A 10 -63.50 36.41 26.19
N THR A 11 -64.58 36.23 26.97
CA THR A 11 -65.91 35.91 26.54
C THR A 11 -66.55 37.18 25.96
N LEU A 12 -67.17 37.10 24.76
CA LEU A 12 -68.15 38.06 24.38
C LEU A 12 -69.39 37.38 23.67
N ALA A 13 -70.48 37.82 24.06
CA ALA A 13 -71.81 37.23 23.88
C ALA A 13 -72.34 37.26 22.44
N ALA A 14 -73.28 36.37 22.21
CA ALA A 14 -74.17 36.25 21.04
C ALA A 14 -75.09 37.48 20.83
N LEU A 15 -75.18 37.95 19.61
CA LEU A 15 -76.34 38.62 19.10
C LEU A 15 -76.83 37.90 17.84
N ALA A 16 -77.96 37.20 17.97
CA ALA A 16 -78.67 36.59 16.87
C ALA A 16 -79.43 37.66 16.05
N VAL A 17 -78.95 37.80 14.78
CA VAL A 17 -79.72 38.53 13.77
C VAL A 17 -80.24 37.46 12.78
N ALA A 18 -81.50 37.11 12.87
CA ALA A 18 -82.23 36.28 11.90
C ALA A 18 -82.35 37.03 10.58
N ALA A 19 -81.45 36.71 9.60
CA ALA A 19 -81.64 37.13 8.22
C ALA A 19 -82.20 35.95 7.43
N LEU A 20 -83.46 36.08 7.01
CA LEU A 20 -84.06 35.16 6.06
C LEU A 20 -83.17 35.04 4.82
N ALA A 21 -82.47 33.97 4.73
CA ALA A 21 -81.75 33.57 3.53
C ALA A 21 -82.81 33.01 2.53
N VAL A 22 -83.08 33.79 1.51
CA VAL A 22 -83.71 33.30 0.31
C VAL A 22 -82.74 32.35 -0.33
N ALA A 23 -83.09 31.04 -0.28
CA ALA A 23 -82.34 29.97 -0.93
C ALA A 23 -82.17 30.31 -2.43
N ALA A 24 -80.90 30.60 -2.82
CA ALA A 24 -80.52 30.53 -4.23
C ALA A 24 -80.72 29.08 -4.74
N PRO A 25 -81.18 28.86 -5.97
CA PRO A 25 -81.35 27.51 -6.48
C PRO A 25 -80.00 26.81 -6.49
N ALA A 26 -79.91 25.68 -5.83
CA ALA A 26 -78.76 24.83 -5.73
C ALA A 26 -78.23 24.58 -7.15
N GLN A 27 -77.04 25.13 -7.51
CA GLN A 27 -76.26 24.55 -8.56
C GLN A 27 -75.93 23.13 -8.09
N GLY A 28 -76.33 22.10 -8.88
CA GLY A 28 -76.12 20.71 -8.47
C GLY A 28 -74.73 20.48 -7.85
N ALA A 29 -74.71 20.01 -6.61
CA ALA A 29 -73.50 19.71 -5.88
C ALA A 29 -72.62 18.83 -6.76
N LEU A 30 -71.23 19.14 -6.83
CA LEU A 30 -70.33 18.31 -7.54
C LEU A 30 -70.35 16.91 -6.95
N THR A 31 -70.45 15.90 -7.78
CA THR A 31 -70.24 14.50 -7.34
C THR A 31 -68.77 14.23 -7.10
N PRO A 32 -68.40 13.37 -6.12
CA PRO A 32 -67.05 12.88 -5.97
C PRO A 32 -66.52 12.18 -7.24
N PRO A 33 -65.26 12.29 -7.56
CA PRO A 33 -64.72 11.55 -8.69
C PRO A 33 -64.82 10.02 -8.51
N VAL A 34 -64.84 9.27 -9.60
CA VAL A 34 -64.77 7.81 -9.55
C VAL A 34 -63.28 7.45 -9.66
N LEU A 35 -62.70 6.81 -8.64
CA LEU A 35 -61.33 6.37 -8.64
C LEU A 35 -61.12 5.20 -9.62
N LEU A 36 -60.08 5.24 -10.48
CA LEU A 36 -59.82 4.24 -11.52
C LEU A 36 -58.63 3.37 -11.14
N ASN A 37 -57.45 3.98 -10.96
CA ASN A 37 -56.20 3.27 -10.74
C ASN A 37 -55.35 4.02 -9.69
N PRO A 38 -54.64 3.32 -8.79
CA PRO A 38 -54.60 1.86 -8.58
C PRO A 38 -55.88 1.34 -7.92
N GLY A 39 -56.12 0.03 -8.07
CA GLY A 39 -57.19 -0.68 -7.37
C GLY A 39 -56.92 -0.69 -5.85
N GLY A 40 -58.02 -0.89 -5.07
CA GLY A 40 -57.88 -1.02 -3.61
C GLY A 40 -57.11 -2.26 -3.22
N GLY A 41 -56.16 -2.15 -2.29
CA GLY A 41 -55.34 -3.25 -1.78
C GLY A 41 -54.21 -3.70 -2.71
N THR A 42 -53.96 -3.00 -3.83
CA THR A 42 -52.87 -3.37 -4.77
C THR A 42 -51.51 -3.22 -4.11
N THR A 43 -50.65 -4.26 -4.24
CA THR A 43 -49.24 -4.19 -3.88
C THR A 43 -48.44 -3.74 -5.11
N VAL A 44 -47.48 -2.81 -4.91
CA VAL A 44 -46.67 -2.22 -5.97
C VAL A 44 -45.21 -2.11 -5.52
N GLU A 45 -44.29 -2.37 -6.40
CA GLU A 45 -42.85 -2.15 -6.17
C GLU A 45 -42.47 -0.70 -6.41
N ALA A 46 -43.03 -0.09 -7.45
CA ALA A 46 -42.89 1.33 -7.75
C ALA A 46 -44.28 1.99 -7.69
N LEU A 47 -44.33 3.29 -7.34
CA LEU A 47 -45.58 3.99 -7.25
C LEU A 47 -46.22 4.18 -8.63
N PRO A 48 -47.49 3.78 -8.80
CA PRO A 48 -48.21 3.97 -10.05
C PRO A 48 -48.69 5.41 -10.20
N ALA A 49 -49.12 5.79 -11.40
CA ALA A 49 -49.93 6.98 -11.59
C ALA A 49 -51.36 6.75 -11.03
N PHE A 50 -51.82 7.65 -10.16
CA PHE A 50 -53.19 7.68 -9.62
C PHE A 50 -54.09 8.28 -10.67
N ALA A 51 -55.30 7.69 -10.80
CA ALA A 51 -56.22 8.03 -11.87
C ALA A 51 -57.66 8.04 -11.40
N TRP A 52 -58.44 8.99 -11.91
CA TRP A 52 -59.89 9.10 -11.67
C TRP A 52 -60.64 9.59 -12.91
N ALA A 53 -61.97 9.35 -12.91
CA ALA A 53 -62.83 9.81 -13.96
C ALA A 53 -63.05 11.32 -13.87
N PRO A 54 -63.18 12.05 -15.00
CA PRO A 54 -63.49 13.46 -14.99
C PRO A 54 -64.91 13.72 -14.48
N VAL A 55 -65.06 14.74 -13.64
CA VAL A 55 -66.38 15.16 -13.09
C VAL A 55 -66.94 16.34 -13.87
N ALA A 56 -68.17 16.22 -14.32
CA ALA A 56 -68.79 17.32 -15.02
C ALA A 56 -68.90 18.57 -14.14
N GLY A 57 -68.45 19.73 -14.62
CA GLY A 57 -68.46 20.98 -13.87
C GLY A 57 -67.21 21.19 -12.96
N ALA A 58 -66.33 20.21 -12.83
CA ALA A 58 -65.05 20.39 -12.13
C ALA A 58 -64.12 21.30 -12.93
N ASP A 59 -63.42 22.20 -12.25
CA ASP A 59 -62.33 23.00 -12.79
C ASP A 59 -60.96 22.42 -12.38
N SER A 60 -60.90 21.82 -11.20
CA SER A 60 -59.72 21.17 -10.63
C SER A 60 -60.09 20.05 -9.67
N TYR A 61 -59.10 19.32 -9.23
CA TYR A 61 -59.18 18.24 -8.26
C TYR A 61 -58.16 18.47 -7.18
N GLU A 62 -58.49 18.10 -5.97
CA GLU A 62 -57.55 18.00 -4.86
C GLU A 62 -57.29 16.52 -4.60
N PHE A 63 -56.01 16.15 -4.62
CA PHE A 63 -55.51 14.79 -4.45
C PHE A 63 -54.77 14.70 -3.12
N GLN A 64 -54.97 13.61 -2.38
CA GLN A 64 -54.27 13.34 -1.12
C GLN A 64 -53.83 11.91 -1.03
N VAL A 65 -52.60 11.71 -0.46
CA VAL A 65 -52.08 10.41 -0.02
C VAL A 65 -51.67 10.52 1.44
N ALA A 66 -51.99 9.51 2.25
CA ALA A 66 -51.63 9.46 3.66
C ALA A 66 -51.20 8.07 4.10
N ALA A 67 -50.45 8.00 5.20
CA ALA A 67 -50.06 6.75 5.83
C ALA A 67 -51.20 6.13 6.69
N ASP A 68 -52.30 6.86 6.90
CA ASP A 68 -53.45 6.38 7.65
C ASP A 68 -54.77 6.61 6.88
N GLN A 69 -55.77 5.80 7.13
CA GLN A 69 -57.04 5.82 6.45
C GLN A 69 -57.87 7.09 6.74
N ASN A 70 -57.64 7.76 7.86
CA ASN A 70 -58.33 8.98 8.27
C ASN A 70 -57.68 10.25 7.72
N PHE A 71 -56.50 10.13 7.11
CA PHE A 71 -55.72 11.26 6.57
C PHE A 71 -55.27 12.25 7.65
N ASN A 72 -55.03 11.77 8.88
CA ASN A 72 -54.45 12.56 9.94
C ASN A 72 -52.96 12.88 9.72
N ALA A 73 -52.28 11.96 9.05
CA ALA A 73 -50.91 12.09 8.67
C ALA A 73 -50.78 12.02 7.12
N PRO A 74 -51.12 13.06 6.38
CA PRO A 74 -50.83 13.11 4.96
C PRO A 74 -49.32 12.96 4.76
N VAL A 75 -48.87 12.36 3.67
CA VAL A 75 -47.44 12.14 3.37
C VAL A 75 -46.83 13.47 2.97
N LEU A 76 -46.86 14.46 3.86
CA LEU A 76 -46.52 15.86 3.65
C LEU A 76 -45.03 16.17 3.90
N GLY A 77 -44.29 15.29 4.56
CA GLY A 77 -42.88 15.55 4.88
C GLY A 77 -41.94 15.67 3.66
N ARG A 78 -42.51 15.40 2.48
CA ARG A 78 -41.76 15.42 1.19
C ARG A 78 -42.43 16.29 0.13
N GLY A 79 -43.34 17.19 0.56
CA GLY A 79 -43.90 18.32 -0.22
C GLY A 79 -45.04 18.00 -1.16
N GLU A 80 -45.57 16.78 -1.20
CA GLU A 80 -46.51 16.41 -2.25
C GLU A 80 -47.68 15.48 -1.87
N GLY A 81 -47.95 15.25 -0.59
CA GLY A 81 -49.06 14.39 -0.13
C GLY A 81 -50.46 14.98 -0.35
N SER A 82 -50.57 16.26 -0.64
CA SER A 82 -51.79 16.94 -1.00
C SER A 82 -51.51 18.06 -1.97
N PHE A 83 -52.13 18.04 -3.14
CA PHE A 83 -52.02 19.14 -4.11
C PHE A 83 -53.24 19.27 -5.02
N ALA A 84 -53.43 20.47 -5.56
CA ALA A 84 -54.51 20.73 -6.51
C ALA A 84 -53.95 20.51 -7.96
N THR A 85 -54.78 19.85 -8.78
CA THR A 85 -54.47 19.60 -10.17
C THR A 85 -55.69 19.78 -11.05
N ARG A 86 -55.47 20.19 -12.33
CA ARG A 86 -56.50 20.14 -13.37
C ARG A 86 -56.44 18.85 -14.18
N ASN A 87 -55.45 18.06 -13.92
CA ASN A 87 -55.31 16.75 -14.53
C ASN A 87 -56.22 15.72 -13.84
N THR A 88 -56.65 14.69 -14.55
CA THR A 88 -57.34 13.51 -13.95
C THR A 88 -56.34 12.39 -13.63
N ARG A 89 -55.06 12.74 -13.59
CA ARG A 89 -53.97 11.89 -13.17
C ARG A 89 -53.11 12.64 -12.15
N ALA A 90 -52.54 11.89 -11.21
CA ALA A 90 -51.55 12.40 -10.27
C ALA A 90 -50.39 11.40 -10.13
N THR A 91 -49.19 11.94 -9.94
CA THR A 91 -48.02 11.17 -9.60
C THR A 91 -47.32 11.87 -8.44
N LEU A 92 -46.78 11.11 -7.52
CA LEU A 92 -45.84 11.64 -6.53
C LEU A 92 -44.47 11.81 -7.18
N LYS A 93 -43.73 12.83 -6.78
CA LYS A 93 -42.36 13.03 -7.30
C LYS A 93 -41.32 12.13 -6.58
N LYS A 94 -41.59 11.76 -5.34
CA LYS A 94 -40.77 10.87 -4.54
C LYS A 94 -41.45 9.53 -4.33
N THR A 95 -40.63 8.45 -4.32
CA THR A 95 -41.11 7.15 -3.84
C THR A 95 -41.43 7.22 -2.34
N LEU A 96 -42.11 6.21 -1.82
CA LEU A 96 -42.49 6.15 -0.41
C LEU A 96 -41.76 5.02 0.30
N PRO A 97 -41.59 5.10 1.61
CA PRO A 97 -41.19 3.95 2.42
C PRO A 97 -42.07 2.72 2.18
N ASN A 98 -41.54 1.52 2.38
CA ASN A 98 -42.36 0.31 2.34
C ASN A 98 -43.47 0.41 3.39
N GLY A 99 -44.75 0.25 2.98
CA GLY A 99 -45.87 0.45 3.87
C GLY A 99 -47.18 0.47 3.13
N THR A 100 -48.27 0.60 3.88
CA THR A 100 -49.63 0.77 3.35
C THR A 100 -50.05 2.23 3.38
N TYR A 101 -50.58 2.70 2.27
CA TYR A 101 -50.97 4.09 2.07
C TYR A 101 -52.38 4.15 1.55
N TRP A 102 -53.11 5.23 1.88
CA TRP A 102 -54.44 5.51 1.43
C TRP A 102 -54.47 6.78 0.60
N TRP A 103 -55.31 6.81 -0.44
CA TRP A 103 -55.46 7.95 -1.31
C TRP A 103 -56.92 8.29 -1.58
N ARG A 104 -57.21 9.57 -1.78
CA ARG A 104 -58.56 10.09 -2.05
C ARG A 104 -58.47 11.33 -2.93
N VAL A 105 -59.60 11.65 -3.57
CA VAL A 105 -59.72 12.80 -4.46
C VAL A 105 -61.07 13.49 -4.22
N ARG A 106 -61.12 14.82 -4.35
CA ARG A 106 -62.36 15.59 -4.47
C ARG A 106 -62.29 16.55 -5.65
N ALA A 107 -63.42 16.85 -6.25
CA ALA A 107 -63.54 17.78 -7.34
C ALA A 107 -63.80 19.17 -6.82
N THR A 108 -63.27 20.21 -7.48
CA THR A 108 -63.49 21.62 -7.12
C THR A 108 -63.99 22.38 -8.37
N ASN A 109 -65.06 23.16 -8.27
CA ASN A 109 -65.53 23.98 -9.39
C ASN A 109 -64.73 25.33 -9.46
N LYS A 110 -65.00 26.13 -10.48
CA LYS A 110 -64.36 27.42 -10.64
C LYS A 110 -64.73 28.47 -9.58
N ALA A 111 -65.88 28.27 -8.84
CA ALA A 111 -66.29 29.12 -7.74
C ALA A 111 -65.58 28.80 -6.41
N GLY A 112 -64.86 27.68 -6.37
CA GLY A 112 -64.20 27.17 -5.16
C GLY A 112 -64.98 26.13 -4.40
N ASP A 113 -66.25 25.78 -4.86
CA ASP A 113 -67.09 24.79 -4.15
C ASP A 113 -66.47 23.39 -4.44
N ALA A 114 -66.33 22.58 -3.39
CA ALA A 114 -65.74 21.26 -3.47
C ALA A 114 -66.79 20.16 -3.33
N SER A 115 -66.63 19.04 -3.97
CA SER A 115 -67.37 17.81 -3.67
C SER A 115 -66.96 17.24 -2.31
N SER A 116 -67.68 16.29 -1.77
CA SER A 116 -67.17 15.41 -0.74
C SER A 116 -65.98 14.64 -1.29
N TRP A 117 -65.10 14.17 -0.37
CA TRP A 117 -64.01 13.27 -0.70
C TRP A 117 -64.57 11.93 -1.19
N THR A 118 -63.78 11.27 -2.08
CA THR A 118 -64.06 9.87 -2.39
C THR A 118 -63.77 9.00 -1.17
N ALA A 119 -64.42 7.81 -1.11
CA ALA A 119 -63.95 6.77 -0.20
C ALA A 119 -62.46 6.50 -0.40
N PRO A 120 -61.66 6.38 0.67
CA PRO A 120 -60.25 6.09 0.55
C PRO A 120 -59.96 4.73 -0.11
N ARG A 121 -58.98 4.69 -0.97
CA ARG A 121 -58.40 3.43 -1.48
C ARG A 121 -57.01 3.21 -0.93
N SER A 122 -56.65 1.96 -0.55
CA SER A 122 -55.34 1.61 -0.08
C SER A 122 -54.47 1.09 -1.21
N ILE A 123 -53.16 1.32 -1.08
CA ILE A 123 -52.07 0.66 -1.85
C ILE A 123 -51.02 0.20 -0.86
N ARG A 124 -50.31 -0.89 -1.16
CA ARG A 124 -49.13 -1.34 -0.40
C ARG A 124 -47.88 -1.15 -1.25
N LYS A 125 -46.99 -0.21 -0.86
CA LYS A 125 -45.65 -0.11 -1.41
C LYS A 125 -44.81 -1.19 -0.76
N PHE A 126 -44.24 -2.10 -1.56
CA PHE A 126 -43.43 -3.19 -1.06
C PHE A 126 -42.39 -3.60 -2.10
N TRP A 127 -41.17 -3.14 -1.90
CA TRP A 127 -40.06 -3.42 -2.78
C TRP A 127 -39.06 -4.35 -2.06
N THR A 128 -38.79 -5.53 -2.63
CA THR A 128 -37.97 -6.60 -2.05
C THR A 128 -37.07 -7.24 -3.11
N ALA A 129 -36.67 -6.49 -4.12
CA ALA A 129 -35.81 -7.01 -5.17
C ALA A 129 -34.47 -7.49 -4.59
N THR A 130 -33.94 -8.59 -5.16
CA THR A 130 -32.73 -9.28 -4.70
C THR A 130 -31.66 -9.25 -5.79
N PRO A 131 -30.40 -8.91 -5.50
CA PRO A 131 -29.30 -9.05 -6.45
C PRO A 131 -29.07 -10.50 -6.86
N SER A 132 -28.77 -10.71 -8.14
CA SER A 132 -28.47 -12.03 -8.71
C SER A 132 -27.13 -12.00 -9.47
N SER A 133 -26.74 -13.14 -10.05
CA SER A 133 -25.51 -13.28 -10.83
C SER A 133 -24.28 -12.77 -10.09
N LEU A 134 -24.12 -13.26 -8.85
CA LEU A 134 -22.95 -12.93 -8.02
C LEU A 134 -21.66 -13.47 -8.66
N THR A 135 -20.64 -12.63 -8.81
CA THR A 135 -19.34 -12.99 -9.37
C THR A 135 -18.20 -12.56 -8.42
N PRO A 136 -17.22 -13.43 -8.16
CA PRO A 136 -17.20 -14.83 -8.58
C PRO A 136 -18.25 -15.66 -7.86
N GLY A 137 -18.54 -16.85 -8.38
CA GLY A 137 -19.42 -17.82 -7.72
C GLY A 137 -18.85 -18.30 -6.38
N SER A 138 -19.68 -18.94 -5.54
CA SER A 138 -19.28 -19.41 -4.23
C SER A 138 -18.15 -20.42 -4.31
N GLY A 139 -17.16 -20.31 -3.38
CA GLY A 139 -15.99 -21.17 -3.31
C GLY A 139 -14.83 -20.76 -4.23
N PHE A 140 -14.90 -19.63 -4.88
CA PHE A 140 -13.82 -19.16 -5.77
C PHE A 140 -12.53 -18.96 -4.98
N PRO A 141 -11.37 -19.48 -5.45
CA PRO A 141 -10.09 -19.27 -4.81
C PRO A 141 -9.39 -18.04 -5.40
N PHE A 142 -9.35 -16.96 -4.63
CA PHE A 142 -8.44 -15.86 -4.95
C PHE A 142 -7.04 -16.17 -4.40
N THR A 143 -6.03 -16.00 -5.22
CA THR A 143 -4.62 -16.14 -4.83
C THR A 143 -3.92 -14.79 -4.95
N PHE A 144 -3.58 -14.22 -3.81
CA PHE A 144 -2.83 -12.95 -3.82
C PHE A 144 -1.41 -13.20 -4.34
N PRO A 145 -0.90 -12.29 -5.11
CA PRO A 145 -1.53 -11.09 -5.68
C PRO A 145 -2.00 -11.27 -7.12
N THR A 146 -2.00 -12.51 -7.61
CA THR A 146 -2.35 -12.84 -9.00
C THR A 146 -3.80 -12.49 -9.30
N ASP A 147 -4.66 -12.76 -8.33
CA ASP A 147 -6.09 -12.50 -8.40
C ASP A 147 -6.49 -11.46 -7.33
N PRO A 148 -6.52 -10.16 -7.66
CA PRO A 148 -7.02 -9.17 -6.73
C PRO A 148 -8.51 -9.40 -6.44
N ILE A 149 -8.91 -9.23 -5.17
CA ILE A 149 -10.31 -9.42 -4.79
C ILE A 149 -11.17 -8.38 -5.51
N SER A 150 -12.03 -8.86 -6.38
CA SER A 150 -13.06 -8.07 -7.04
C SER A 150 -14.33 -8.90 -7.13
N VAL A 151 -15.43 -8.37 -6.60
CA VAL A 151 -16.75 -9.00 -6.61
C VAL A 151 -17.74 -8.13 -7.36
N GLY A 152 -18.76 -8.75 -7.95
CA GLY A 152 -19.76 -8.05 -8.73
C GLY A 152 -21.13 -8.73 -8.68
N TRP A 153 -22.16 -7.99 -9.07
CA TRP A 153 -23.53 -8.47 -9.13
C TRP A 153 -24.34 -7.79 -10.24
N THR A 154 -25.43 -8.43 -10.65
CA THR A 154 -26.35 -7.83 -11.61
C THR A 154 -27.08 -6.64 -11.00
N PRO A 155 -27.19 -5.49 -11.70
CA PRO A 155 -27.98 -4.35 -11.23
C PRO A 155 -29.44 -4.72 -10.99
N VAL A 156 -30.02 -4.19 -9.91
CA VAL A 156 -31.40 -4.46 -9.50
C VAL A 156 -32.31 -3.30 -9.91
N PRO A 157 -33.51 -3.55 -10.47
CA PRO A 157 -34.46 -2.49 -10.78
C PRO A 157 -34.82 -1.65 -9.55
N TYR A 158 -34.88 -0.33 -9.71
CA TYR A 158 -35.17 0.68 -8.68
C TYR A 158 -34.10 0.82 -7.58
N ALA A 159 -33.01 0.06 -7.61
CA ALA A 159 -31.89 0.27 -6.70
C ALA A 159 -31.13 1.55 -7.07
N ALA A 160 -30.92 2.40 -6.08
CA ALA A 160 -30.08 3.60 -6.17
C ALA A 160 -28.65 3.36 -5.66
N SER A 161 -28.49 2.40 -4.75
CA SER A 161 -27.21 1.98 -4.16
C SER A 161 -27.31 0.56 -3.61
N TYR A 162 -26.21 0.07 -3.06
CA TYR A 162 -26.10 -1.26 -2.49
C TYR A 162 -25.29 -1.21 -1.20
N MET A 163 -25.72 -1.95 -0.17
CA MET A 163 -24.97 -2.19 1.05
C MET A 163 -24.20 -3.49 0.90
N PHE A 164 -22.87 -3.42 0.82
CA PHE A 164 -21.98 -4.57 0.68
C PHE A 164 -21.37 -4.95 2.03
N SER A 165 -21.43 -6.22 2.39
CA SER A 165 -20.83 -6.78 3.60
C SER A 165 -19.79 -7.84 3.24
N LEU A 166 -18.61 -7.77 3.86
CA LEU A 166 -17.54 -8.78 3.77
C LEU A 166 -17.14 -9.18 5.20
N ALA A 167 -17.23 -10.46 5.51
CA ALA A 167 -17.00 -10.97 6.86
C ALA A 167 -16.11 -12.22 6.86
N SER A 168 -15.53 -12.54 8.01
CA SER A 168 -14.78 -13.77 8.24
C SER A 168 -15.63 -14.96 8.69
N ASP A 169 -16.94 -14.79 8.81
CA ASP A 169 -17.88 -15.83 9.21
C ASP A 169 -19.15 -15.86 8.34
N PRO A 170 -19.84 -16.99 8.18
CA PRO A 170 -20.99 -17.13 7.30
C PRO A 170 -22.25 -16.40 7.80
N ALA A 171 -22.31 -16.03 9.08
CA ALA A 171 -23.41 -15.23 9.62
C ALA A 171 -23.22 -13.73 9.40
N LEU A 172 -22.09 -13.33 8.80
CA LEU A 172 -21.69 -11.92 8.57
C LEU A 172 -21.64 -11.08 9.85
N ALA A 173 -21.35 -11.72 10.99
CA ALA A 173 -21.23 -11.07 12.29
C ALA A 173 -19.90 -10.30 12.44
N ASN A 174 -18.82 -10.82 11.87
CA ASN A 174 -17.48 -10.25 11.94
C ASN A 174 -17.09 -9.59 10.62
N ILE A 175 -17.63 -8.40 10.37
CA ILE A 175 -17.30 -7.64 9.15
C ILE A 175 -15.84 -7.16 9.21
N VAL A 176 -15.04 -7.49 8.18
CA VAL A 176 -13.57 -7.27 8.12
C VAL A 176 -13.18 -5.96 7.45
N GLN A 177 -14.12 -5.10 7.09
CA GLN A 177 -13.90 -3.83 6.39
C GLN A 177 -14.70 -2.69 7.04
N ASN A 178 -14.41 -1.45 6.66
CA ASN A 178 -15.16 -0.25 7.05
C ASN A 178 -15.45 -0.18 8.56
N ASN A 179 -14.44 -0.49 9.39
CA ASN A 179 -14.56 -0.52 10.85
C ASN A 179 -15.71 -1.42 11.36
N GLY A 180 -15.89 -2.58 10.74
CA GLY A 180 -16.92 -3.54 11.13
C GLY A 180 -18.33 -3.20 10.63
N GLN A 181 -18.48 -2.33 9.62
CA GLN A 181 -19.76 -1.93 9.06
C GLN A 181 -19.85 -2.25 7.56
N PRO A 182 -21.05 -2.52 7.04
CA PRO A 182 -21.27 -2.62 5.60
C PRO A 182 -20.85 -1.35 4.85
N VAL A 183 -20.44 -1.49 3.61
CA VAL A 183 -20.06 -0.37 2.73
C VAL A 183 -21.19 -0.05 1.77
N GLU A 184 -21.67 1.20 1.76
CA GLU A 184 -22.57 1.64 0.72
C GLU A 184 -21.78 1.92 -0.57
N THR A 185 -22.14 1.24 -1.67
CA THR A 185 -21.58 1.47 -3.00
C THR A 185 -22.69 1.82 -4.00
N TRP A 186 -22.38 2.73 -4.93
CA TRP A 186 -23.29 3.11 -6.04
C TRP A 186 -22.95 2.36 -7.33
N ALA A 187 -21.91 1.55 -7.31
CA ALA A 187 -21.52 0.63 -8.37
C ALA A 187 -22.09 -0.77 -8.14
N THR A 188 -22.02 -1.62 -9.13
CA THR A 188 -22.43 -3.03 -9.06
C THR A 188 -21.25 -3.98 -8.92
N ASN A 189 -20.15 -3.45 -8.41
CA ASN A 189 -18.92 -4.18 -8.08
C ASN A 189 -18.25 -3.57 -6.84
N TYR A 190 -17.39 -4.33 -6.23
CA TYR A 190 -16.60 -3.89 -5.10
C TYR A 190 -15.22 -4.56 -5.09
N ALA A 191 -14.19 -3.79 -4.75
CA ALA A 191 -12.85 -4.30 -4.47
C ALA A 191 -12.32 -3.63 -3.20
N PRO A 192 -11.88 -4.38 -2.17
CA PRO A 192 -11.38 -3.82 -0.91
C PRO A 192 -9.96 -3.23 -1.10
N ALA A 193 -9.84 -2.16 -1.89
CA ALA A 193 -8.57 -1.61 -2.36
C ALA A 193 -7.65 -1.11 -1.24
N PHE A 194 -8.19 -0.69 -0.10
CA PHE A 194 -7.43 -0.13 1.02
C PHE A 194 -7.16 -1.13 2.15
N THR A 195 -7.63 -2.36 2.02
CA THR A 195 -7.51 -3.39 3.05
C THR A 195 -6.85 -4.63 2.47
N LEU A 196 -5.80 -5.13 3.13
CA LEU A 196 -5.25 -6.45 2.88
C LEU A 196 -5.81 -7.42 3.92
N LEU A 197 -6.26 -8.56 3.46
CA LEU A 197 -6.86 -9.59 4.29
C LEU A 197 -5.85 -10.70 4.58
N PRO A 198 -5.80 -11.27 5.80
CA PRO A 198 -5.09 -12.51 6.08
C PRO A 198 -5.60 -13.67 5.22
N SER A 199 -4.78 -14.69 4.98
CA SER A 199 -5.25 -15.89 4.30
C SER A 199 -6.39 -16.55 5.09
N GLY A 200 -7.47 -16.92 4.39
CA GLY A 200 -8.67 -17.46 5.03
C GLY A 200 -9.87 -17.57 4.11
N THR A 201 -10.99 -17.99 4.65
CA THR A 201 -12.28 -18.01 3.98
C THR A 201 -13.08 -16.78 4.38
N TYR A 202 -13.65 -16.10 3.39
CA TYR A 202 -14.45 -14.89 3.57
C TYR A 202 -15.84 -15.07 2.98
N TYR A 203 -16.81 -14.40 3.57
CA TYR A 203 -18.21 -14.48 3.23
C TYR A 203 -18.74 -13.09 2.93
N TRP A 204 -19.55 -12.95 1.89
CA TRP A 204 -20.10 -11.66 1.49
C TRP A 204 -21.52 -11.76 0.99
N ASN A 205 -22.23 -10.67 1.13
CA ASN A 205 -23.51 -10.46 0.50
C ASN A 205 -23.71 -8.99 0.11
N VAL A 206 -24.78 -8.73 -0.59
CA VAL A 206 -25.17 -7.38 -0.99
C VAL A 206 -26.67 -7.19 -0.85
N VAL A 207 -27.07 -6.02 -0.31
CA VAL A 207 -28.46 -5.61 -0.10
C VAL A 207 -28.71 -4.37 -0.95
N PRO A 208 -29.67 -4.38 -1.91
CA PRO A 208 -29.97 -3.20 -2.69
C PRO A 208 -30.75 -2.19 -1.87
N VAL A 209 -30.59 -0.90 -2.18
CA VAL A 209 -31.25 0.23 -1.51
C VAL A 209 -31.91 1.10 -2.56
N ASP A 210 -33.21 1.40 -2.43
CA ASP A 210 -33.92 2.28 -3.35
C ASP A 210 -33.60 3.77 -3.08
N SER A 211 -34.17 4.68 -3.89
CA SER A 211 -33.91 6.12 -3.77
C SER A 211 -34.43 6.73 -2.45
N GLU A 212 -35.31 6.03 -1.73
CA GLU A 212 -35.89 6.46 -0.47
C GLU A 212 -35.18 5.86 0.74
N GLY A 213 -34.25 4.90 0.51
CA GLY A 213 -33.56 4.18 1.56
C GLY A 213 -34.26 2.88 1.99
N ASN A 214 -35.31 2.42 1.25
CA ASN A 214 -35.88 1.10 1.53
C ASN A 214 -34.84 0.01 1.14
N LEU A 215 -34.65 -0.95 2.04
CA LEU A 215 -33.83 -2.11 1.77
C LEU A 215 -34.63 -3.14 0.96
N GLY A 216 -34.02 -3.65 -0.10
CA GLY A 216 -34.49 -4.85 -0.79
C GLY A 216 -34.11 -6.11 -0.03
N ALA A 217 -34.27 -7.28 -0.64
CA ALA A 217 -33.82 -8.52 -0.05
C ALA A 217 -32.31 -8.71 -0.25
N ALA A 218 -31.63 -9.24 0.76
CA ALA A 218 -30.22 -9.57 0.68
C ALA A 218 -29.97 -10.67 -0.35
N SER A 219 -28.86 -10.59 -1.05
CA SER A 219 -28.37 -11.71 -1.87
C SER A 219 -28.08 -12.93 -0.99
N PRO A 220 -28.00 -14.14 -1.54
CA PRO A 220 -27.39 -15.26 -0.85
C PRO A 220 -26.01 -14.92 -0.38
N VAL A 221 -25.59 -15.44 0.79
CA VAL A 221 -24.22 -15.33 1.27
C VAL A 221 -23.33 -16.19 0.38
N THR A 222 -22.30 -15.57 -0.17
CA THR A 222 -21.34 -16.20 -1.07
C THR A 222 -19.98 -16.23 -0.41
N ALA A 223 -19.26 -17.36 -0.52
CA ALA A 223 -17.94 -17.51 0.06
C ALA A 223 -16.86 -17.46 -1.02
N PHE A 224 -15.66 -16.99 -0.65
CA PHE A 224 -14.42 -17.19 -1.39
C PHE A 224 -13.28 -17.52 -0.44
N THR A 225 -12.26 -18.20 -0.94
CA THR A 225 -11.01 -18.36 -0.20
C THR A 225 -9.99 -17.35 -0.68
N TRP A 226 -9.19 -16.87 0.25
CA TRP A 226 -8.10 -15.94 0.00
C TRP A 226 -6.81 -16.55 0.49
N SER A 227 -5.83 -16.70 -0.35
CA SER A 227 -4.55 -17.30 0.01
C SER A 227 -3.39 -16.47 -0.52
N TRP A 228 -2.29 -16.52 0.22
CA TRP A 228 -1.03 -15.94 -0.19
C TRP A 228 -0.01 -17.06 -0.43
N PRO A 229 0.73 -17.05 -1.56
CA PRO A 229 1.69 -18.11 -1.84
C PRO A 229 2.84 -18.10 -0.83
N SER A 230 3.35 -19.29 -0.54
CA SER A 230 4.58 -19.47 0.24
C SER A 230 5.79 -18.99 -0.55
N VAL A 231 6.86 -18.65 0.15
CA VAL A 231 8.18 -18.51 -0.46
C VAL A 231 8.56 -19.84 -1.09
N THR A 232 8.91 -19.82 -2.37
CA THR A 232 9.43 -20.99 -3.07
C THR A 232 10.96 -20.95 -3.11
N THR A 233 11.57 -22.13 -3.21
CA THR A 233 13.02 -22.32 -3.39
C THR A 233 13.92 -21.44 -2.50
N PRO A 234 13.87 -21.60 -1.15
CA PRO A 234 14.87 -20.98 -0.30
C PRO A 234 16.24 -21.66 -0.50
N HIS A 235 17.27 -20.83 -0.62
CA HIS A 235 18.63 -21.29 -0.86
C HIS A 235 19.59 -20.69 0.17
N VAL A 236 20.73 -21.36 0.35
CA VAL A 236 21.88 -20.81 1.05
C VAL A 236 23.07 -20.83 0.13
N THR A 237 23.81 -19.72 0.04
CA THR A 237 25.06 -19.63 -0.70
C THR A 237 26.22 -19.33 0.24
N ASP A 238 27.42 -19.43 -0.30
CA ASP A 238 28.71 -19.20 0.35
C ASP A 238 29.03 -20.24 1.44
N LEU A 239 28.38 -21.39 1.38
CA LEU A 239 28.78 -22.59 2.09
C LEU A 239 29.20 -23.67 1.07
N VAL A 240 30.04 -23.29 0.11
CA VAL A 240 30.78 -24.29 -0.66
C VAL A 240 31.75 -24.92 0.28
N ALA A 241 32.06 -26.21 0.12
CA ALA A 241 32.95 -26.98 0.99
C ALA A 241 34.34 -26.34 1.26
N ALA A 242 34.70 -25.30 0.53
CA ALA A 242 35.92 -24.49 0.73
C ALA A 242 35.68 -23.18 1.52
N ASP A 243 34.45 -22.78 1.78
CA ASP A 243 34.10 -21.46 2.34
C ASP A 243 33.31 -21.52 3.67
N GLU A 244 33.50 -22.60 4.43
CA GLU A 244 32.86 -22.86 5.72
C GLU A 244 33.26 -21.88 6.82
N PHE A 245 34.22 -21.02 6.54
CA PHE A 245 34.78 -20.03 7.48
C PHE A 245 33.92 -18.79 7.61
N TYR A 246 33.09 -18.48 6.60
CA TYR A 246 32.27 -17.28 6.57
C TYR A 246 30.81 -17.59 6.94
N ASP A 247 30.15 -16.57 7.45
CA ASP A 247 28.73 -16.65 7.74
C ASP A 247 27.91 -16.70 6.44
N PRO A 248 26.87 -17.55 6.37
CA PRO A 248 26.15 -17.81 5.13
C PRO A 248 25.34 -16.62 4.66
N GLN A 249 25.11 -16.56 3.36
CA GLN A 249 24.10 -15.72 2.78
C GLN A 249 22.88 -16.56 2.41
N PHE A 250 21.72 -16.19 2.98
CA PHE A 250 20.43 -16.78 2.64
C PHE A 250 19.82 -16.02 1.48
N TYR A 251 19.20 -16.72 0.53
CA TYR A 251 18.47 -16.09 -0.54
C TYR A 251 17.28 -16.95 -0.97
N TRP A 252 16.31 -16.33 -1.60
CA TRP A 252 15.08 -16.97 -2.06
C TRP A 252 14.51 -16.24 -3.27
N ASP A 253 13.60 -16.90 -3.98
CA ASP A 253 12.90 -16.25 -5.07
C ASP A 253 11.91 -15.20 -4.54
N ALA A 254 11.76 -14.11 -5.29
CA ALA A 254 10.83 -13.05 -4.96
C ALA A 254 9.39 -13.57 -4.99
N VAL A 255 8.66 -13.39 -3.89
CA VAL A 255 7.23 -13.66 -3.82
C VAL A 255 6.49 -12.42 -4.32
N GLN A 256 5.67 -12.62 -5.30
CA GLN A 256 4.87 -11.53 -5.87
C GLN A 256 3.96 -10.93 -4.79
N GLY A 257 3.94 -9.62 -4.63
CA GLY A 257 3.21 -8.90 -3.59
C GLY A 257 3.85 -8.86 -2.21
N ALA A 258 4.96 -9.58 -2.01
CA ALA A 258 5.74 -9.41 -0.80
C ALA A 258 6.40 -8.02 -0.78
N THR A 259 6.28 -7.35 0.34
CA THR A 259 6.97 -6.08 0.59
C THR A 259 8.16 -6.27 1.51
N LYS A 260 8.14 -7.34 2.32
CA LYS A 260 9.20 -7.72 3.26
C LYS A 260 9.25 -9.23 3.40
N TYR A 261 10.35 -9.69 3.95
CA TYR A 261 10.56 -11.08 4.32
C TYR A 261 11.06 -11.16 5.75
N GLU A 262 10.64 -12.19 6.46
CA GLU A 262 11.13 -12.54 7.77
C GLU A 262 11.96 -13.81 7.66
N VAL A 263 13.18 -13.77 8.19
CA VAL A 263 14.11 -14.91 8.19
C VAL A 263 14.40 -15.29 9.64
N GLU A 264 14.41 -16.57 9.92
CA GLU A 264 14.79 -17.09 11.22
C GLU A 264 15.83 -18.18 11.05
N VAL A 265 16.91 -18.11 11.83
CA VAL A 265 17.94 -19.14 11.93
C VAL A 265 17.96 -19.70 13.35
N ASN A 266 17.99 -21.00 13.47
CA ASN A 266 17.84 -21.72 14.71
C ASN A 266 18.86 -22.87 14.80
N SER A 267 19.30 -23.21 16.00
CA SER A 267 20.13 -24.41 16.25
C SER A 267 19.30 -25.67 16.52
N SER A 268 17.96 -25.56 16.54
CA SER A 268 17.04 -26.69 16.65
C SER A 268 16.19 -26.83 15.39
N ILE A 269 16.01 -28.05 14.90
CA ILE A 269 15.22 -28.37 13.73
C ILE A 269 13.73 -27.99 13.89
N ASP A 270 13.24 -27.99 15.13
CA ASP A 270 11.86 -27.64 15.48
C ASP A 270 11.65 -26.13 15.67
N PHE A 271 12.68 -25.33 15.44
CA PHE A 271 12.65 -23.88 15.62
C PHE A 271 12.19 -23.45 17.03
N ALA A 272 12.70 -24.15 18.05
CA ALA A 272 12.41 -23.84 19.43
C ALA A 272 12.83 -22.38 19.76
N PRO A 273 11.98 -21.58 20.43
CA PRO A 273 12.26 -20.17 20.68
C PRO A 273 13.58 -19.91 21.44
N GLY A 274 13.97 -20.82 22.34
CA GLY A 274 15.21 -20.71 23.11
C GLY A 274 16.48 -21.07 22.33
N ALA A 275 16.36 -21.65 21.15
CA ALA A 275 17.46 -22.05 20.29
C ALA A 275 17.62 -21.13 19.06
N LYS A 276 16.89 -20.03 19.01
CA LYS A 276 16.99 -19.00 17.97
C LYS A 276 18.35 -18.32 18.02
N VAL A 277 19.07 -18.34 16.93
CA VAL A 277 20.43 -17.78 16.84
C VAL A 277 20.40 -16.39 16.24
N CYS A 278 19.68 -16.21 15.15
CA CYS A 278 19.55 -14.89 14.56
C CYS A 278 18.25 -14.67 13.80
N CYS A 279 18.16 -13.53 13.39
CA CYS A 279 17.46 -12.82 12.36
C CYS A 279 15.96 -12.72 12.61
N ALA A 280 15.57 -11.91 13.60
CA ALA A 280 14.21 -11.37 13.69
C ALA A 280 13.99 -10.15 12.78
N GLN A 281 14.96 -9.82 11.93
CA GLN A 281 14.91 -8.61 11.12
C GLN A 281 14.12 -8.85 9.85
N LEU A 282 13.21 -7.91 9.58
CA LEU A 282 12.50 -7.85 8.31
C LEU A 282 13.41 -7.23 7.26
N THR A 283 13.55 -7.90 6.12
CA THR A 283 14.28 -7.37 4.96
C THR A 283 13.35 -7.11 3.78
N THR A 284 13.63 -6.08 3.00
CA THR A 284 12.98 -5.82 1.71
C THR A 284 13.70 -6.52 0.55
N SER A 285 14.87 -7.10 0.82
CA SER A 285 15.66 -7.87 -0.14
C SER A 285 15.17 -9.30 -0.24
N THR A 286 15.44 -9.96 -1.34
CA THR A 286 15.28 -11.41 -1.52
C THR A 286 16.50 -12.21 -1.06
N ALA A 287 17.37 -11.58 -0.30
CA ALA A 287 18.51 -12.20 0.33
C ALA A 287 18.76 -11.58 1.70
N LEU A 288 19.45 -12.30 2.57
CA LEU A 288 19.88 -11.85 3.87
C LEU A 288 21.30 -12.35 4.17
N SER A 289 22.21 -11.43 4.41
CA SER A 289 23.50 -11.70 5.01
C SER A 289 23.41 -11.40 6.51
N PRO A 290 23.53 -12.39 7.38
CA PRO A 290 23.52 -12.15 8.82
C PRO A 290 24.65 -11.22 9.25
N THR A 291 24.37 -10.38 10.23
CA THR A 291 25.41 -9.53 10.86
C THR A 291 25.98 -10.16 12.13
N VAL A 292 25.46 -11.33 12.51
CA VAL A 292 25.92 -12.12 13.65
C VAL A 292 26.91 -13.17 13.18
N VAL A 293 27.90 -13.49 13.99
CA VAL A 293 28.87 -14.55 13.75
C VAL A 293 28.33 -15.86 14.29
N PHE A 294 28.26 -16.88 13.45
CA PHE A 294 27.83 -18.22 13.84
C PHE A 294 29.01 -19.00 14.43
N ARG A 295 28.73 -19.74 15.51
CA ARG A 295 29.67 -20.71 16.05
C ARG A 295 29.59 -22.04 15.31
N ASP A 296 30.55 -22.91 15.55
CA ASP A 296 30.54 -24.25 15.02
C ASP A 296 29.31 -25.03 15.47
N ASN A 297 28.41 -25.31 14.55
CA ASN A 297 27.17 -26.05 14.81
C ASN A 297 26.45 -26.37 13.50
N THR A 298 25.42 -27.23 13.58
CA THR A 298 24.42 -27.39 12.53
C THR A 298 23.27 -26.40 12.76
N TYR A 299 22.85 -25.73 11.71
CA TYR A 299 21.81 -24.72 11.76
C TYR A 299 20.70 -25.03 10.77
N TYR A 300 19.50 -24.58 11.17
CA TYR A 300 18.26 -24.68 10.43
C TYR A 300 17.71 -23.29 10.18
N TRP A 301 17.17 -23.04 9.01
CA TRP A 301 16.60 -21.73 8.73
C TRP A 301 15.31 -21.82 7.95
N ARG A 302 14.49 -20.79 8.07
CA ARG A 302 13.23 -20.65 7.37
C ARG A 302 12.96 -19.21 7.02
N VAL A 303 12.15 -19.00 6.00
CA VAL A 303 11.77 -17.67 5.52
C VAL A 303 10.27 -17.63 5.21
N ARG A 304 9.65 -16.47 5.43
CA ARG A 304 8.29 -16.21 4.99
C ARG A 304 8.19 -14.80 4.44
N ALA A 305 7.24 -14.60 3.50
CA ALA A 305 6.91 -13.31 2.94
C ALA A 305 5.89 -12.58 3.83
N LEU A 306 5.96 -11.24 3.85
CA LEU A 306 4.98 -10.36 4.48
C LEU A 306 4.46 -9.39 3.43
N ASP A 307 3.14 -9.11 3.45
CA ASP A 307 2.53 -8.08 2.63
C ASP A 307 2.71 -6.67 3.22
N ALA A 308 2.15 -5.65 2.56
CA ALA A 308 2.25 -4.26 3.02
C ALA A 308 1.47 -3.97 4.32
N ALA A 309 0.53 -4.83 4.72
CA ALA A 309 -0.18 -4.73 5.98
C ALA A 309 0.51 -5.51 7.11
N GLY A 310 1.54 -6.31 6.78
CA GLY A 310 2.24 -7.16 7.73
C GLY A 310 1.61 -8.55 7.89
N ASN A 311 0.64 -8.92 7.05
CA ASN A 311 0.12 -10.28 7.03
C ASN A 311 1.22 -11.22 6.56
N ALA A 312 1.48 -12.30 7.31
CA ALA A 312 2.55 -13.24 7.03
C ALA A 312 2.04 -14.44 6.23
N GLY A 313 2.79 -14.79 5.20
CA GLY A 313 2.65 -16.05 4.48
C GLY A 313 3.13 -17.25 5.31
N VAL A 314 3.09 -18.44 4.73
CA VAL A 314 3.54 -19.68 5.36
C VAL A 314 5.07 -19.70 5.42
N TRP A 315 5.64 -20.19 6.53
CA TRP A 315 7.06 -20.46 6.63
C TRP A 315 7.50 -21.54 5.65
N ASN A 316 8.58 -21.27 4.93
CA ASN A 316 9.26 -22.28 4.12
C ASN A 316 10.68 -22.47 4.64
N ARG A 317 11.09 -23.74 4.80
CA ARG A 317 12.40 -24.12 5.30
C ARG A 317 13.40 -24.19 4.14
N GLY A 318 14.59 -23.61 4.36
CA GLY A 318 15.73 -23.79 3.49
C GLY A 318 16.55 -25.03 3.83
N PRO A 319 17.56 -25.37 3.03
CA PRO A 319 18.49 -26.46 3.32
C PRO A 319 19.26 -26.19 4.62
N ASP A 320 19.54 -27.23 5.39
CA ASP A 320 20.36 -27.13 6.58
C ASP A 320 21.80 -26.77 6.20
N PHE A 321 22.51 -26.11 7.09
CA PHE A 321 23.92 -25.84 6.89
C PHE A 321 24.72 -26.11 8.17
N ILE A 322 25.99 -26.44 7.96
CA ILE A 322 26.94 -26.66 9.04
C ILE A 322 27.96 -25.52 8.97
N LYS A 323 28.10 -24.77 10.06
CA LYS A 323 29.17 -23.80 10.22
C LYS A 323 30.30 -24.48 10.95
N THR A 324 31.49 -24.47 10.34
CA THR A 324 32.74 -24.89 10.95
C THR A 324 33.78 -23.82 10.64
N PHE A 325 34.55 -23.43 11.62
CA PHE A 325 35.57 -22.39 11.38
C PHE A 325 36.85 -22.96 10.75
N ASP A 326 37.15 -24.23 11.01
CA ASP A 326 38.41 -24.86 10.65
C ASP A 326 38.27 -26.26 10.06
N LYS A 327 37.06 -26.75 9.76
CA LYS A 327 36.82 -28.10 9.25
C LYS A 327 36.17 -28.06 7.88
N VAL A 328 36.77 -28.80 6.96
CA VAL A 328 36.15 -29.13 5.68
C VAL A 328 35.35 -30.42 5.86
N PRO A 329 34.02 -30.46 5.73
CA PRO A 329 33.26 -31.72 5.73
C PRO A 329 33.49 -32.52 4.43
N PRO A 330 33.47 -33.83 4.49
CA PRO A 330 33.64 -34.67 5.64
C PRO A 330 35.05 -35.28 5.66
N VAL A 331 35.68 -35.28 6.79
CA VAL A 331 36.75 -36.25 7.07
C VAL A 331 38.20 -35.88 6.73
N THR A 332 38.60 -34.62 6.72
CA THR A 332 40.07 -34.49 6.71
C THR A 332 40.53 -33.32 7.52
N ALA A 333 41.52 -33.65 8.30
CA ALA A 333 42.59 -32.88 8.91
C ALA A 333 42.39 -31.37 9.10
N PRO A 334 42.99 -30.81 10.12
CA PRO A 334 42.85 -29.43 10.51
C PRO A 334 43.09 -28.46 9.38
N SER A 335 42.42 -27.35 9.40
CA SER A 335 42.49 -26.28 8.42
C SER A 335 43.86 -25.57 8.41
N ILE A 336 44.61 -25.64 9.51
CA ILE A 336 45.97 -25.16 9.55
C ILE A 336 46.86 -26.18 8.83
N LYS A 337 47.29 -25.81 7.65
CA LYS A 337 48.16 -26.62 6.79
C LYS A 337 49.59 -26.16 6.92
N ASN A 338 50.49 -27.07 6.60
CA ASN A 338 51.93 -26.81 6.59
C ASN A 338 52.41 -26.21 7.92
N LEU A 339 51.82 -26.67 9.06
CA LEU A 339 52.37 -26.38 10.38
C LEU A 339 53.74 -27.10 10.48
N HIS A 340 54.80 -26.33 10.45
CA HIS A 340 56.14 -26.85 10.47
C HIS A 340 57.06 -25.99 11.34
N MET A 341 58.19 -26.55 11.69
CA MET A 341 59.27 -25.87 12.37
C MET A 341 60.37 -25.50 11.41
N ARG A 342 60.90 -24.31 11.63
CA ARG A 342 62.05 -23.82 10.84
C ARG A 342 63.31 -23.75 11.68
N ASP A 343 64.35 -24.39 11.23
CA ASP A 343 65.62 -24.44 11.94
C ASP A 343 66.63 -23.43 11.45
N ASN A 344 66.67 -23.20 10.15
CA ASN A 344 67.74 -22.39 9.54
C ASN A 344 67.20 -21.06 9.01
N LEU A 345 67.54 -19.97 9.72
CA LEU A 345 67.15 -18.61 9.35
C LEU A 345 67.98 -18.02 8.19
N ALA A 346 69.10 -18.67 7.85
CA ALA A 346 69.99 -18.19 6.78
C ALA A 346 69.52 -18.66 5.39
N ASP A 347 68.76 -19.74 5.30
CA ASP A 347 68.23 -20.30 4.04
C ASP A 347 66.75 -20.35 4.05
N PRO A 348 66.02 -19.48 3.29
CA PRO A 348 64.54 -19.45 3.25
C PRO A 348 63.93 -20.68 2.58
N GLY A 349 64.71 -21.65 2.04
CA GLY A 349 64.22 -22.81 1.31
C GLY A 349 64.23 -24.14 2.07
N THR A 350 64.83 -24.21 3.23
CA THR A 350 64.91 -25.47 3.99
C THR A 350 64.00 -25.47 5.20
N ASP A 351 62.75 -25.85 4.94
CA ASP A 351 61.81 -26.19 6.01
C ASP A 351 62.06 -27.67 6.36
N VAL A 352 62.18 -27.98 7.66
CA VAL A 352 62.38 -29.35 8.13
C VAL A 352 61.01 -29.95 8.45
N ASP A 353 60.76 -31.13 7.87
CA ASP A 353 59.51 -31.88 8.14
C ASP A 353 59.53 -32.30 9.63
N PRO A 354 58.53 -31.87 10.44
CA PRO A 354 58.44 -32.22 11.85
C PRO A 354 58.20 -33.70 12.13
N GLY A 355 57.95 -34.51 11.09
CA GLY A 355 57.82 -35.97 11.21
C GLY A 355 59.08 -36.72 11.54
N THR A 356 60.26 -36.01 11.56
CA THR A 356 61.51 -36.63 11.92
C THR A 356 61.72 -36.63 13.44
N LEU A 357 61.89 -37.81 14.01
CA LEU A 357 62.09 -38.01 15.47
C LEU A 357 63.21 -37.17 16.03
N GLY A 358 62.95 -36.47 17.19
CA GLY A 358 63.96 -35.89 18.01
C GLY A 358 64.56 -34.56 17.45
N TYR A 359 63.66 -33.74 16.92
CA TYR A 359 64.05 -32.47 16.35
C TYR A 359 64.68 -31.52 17.42
N GLN A 360 65.93 -31.23 17.28
CA GLN A 360 66.64 -30.34 18.16
C GLN A 360 66.91 -28.99 17.48
N THR A 361 66.53 -27.90 18.10
CA THR A 361 66.68 -26.57 17.52
C THR A 361 67.13 -25.54 18.52
N ASN A 362 67.92 -24.61 18.05
CA ASN A 362 68.29 -23.40 18.79
C ASN A 362 67.30 -22.24 18.48
N VAL A 363 66.48 -22.38 17.43
CA VAL A 363 65.60 -21.33 16.95
C VAL A 363 64.26 -21.94 16.60
N PRO A 364 63.45 -22.32 17.64
CA PRO A 364 62.13 -22.86 17.37
C PRO A 364 61.24 -21.78 16.78
N LEU A 365 60.98 -21.89 15.49
CA LEU A 365 60.11 -21.00 14.74
C LEU A 365 59.00 -21.85 14.11
N LEU A 366 57.76 -21.66 14.58
CA LEU A 366 56.61 -22.28 13.96
C LEU A 366 56.08 -21.41 12.83
N LYS A 367 55.70 -22.03 11.75
CA LYS A 367 55.03 -21.40 10.58
C LYS A 367 53.90 -22.27 10.10
N TRP A 368 52.93 -21.65 9.53
CA TRP A 368 51.74 -22.31 8.96
C TRP A 368 51.15 -21.48 7.83
N ASP A 369 50.29 -22.09 7.03
CA ASP A 369 49.53 -21.39 6.01
C ASP A 369 48.42 -20.57 6.65
N THR A 370 48.07 -19.47 6.01
CA THR A 370 46.93 -18.65 6.45
C THR A 370 45.60 -19.41 6.33
N VAL A 371 44.74 -19.25 7.32
CA VAL A 371 43.40 -19.82 7.33
C VAL A 371 42.42 -18.76 6.87
N PRO A 372 41.57 -19.05 5.88
CA PRO A 372 40.50 -18.15 5.45
C PRO A 372 39.62 -17.76 6.65
N GLY A 373 39.28 -16.47 6.76
CA GLY A 373 38.46 -15.94 7.89
C GLY A 373 39.19 -15.79 9.22
N ALA A 374 40.48 -16.22 9.31
CA ALA A 374 41.29 -15.96 10.48
C ALA A 374 41.93 -14.58 10.42
N SER A 375 41.74 -13.79 11.48
CA SER A 375 42.43 -12.51 11.67
C SER A 375 43.70 -12.66 12.51
N SER A 376 43.70 -13.70 13.33
CA SER A 376 44.83 -14.03 14.19
C SER A 376 44.85 -15.53 14.55
N TYR A 377 45.87 -15.92 15.27
CA TYR A 377 46.08 -17.32 15.68
C TYR A 377 46.37 -17.38 17.16
N LEU A 378 45.84 -18.41 17.81
CA LEU A 378 46.22 -18.75 19.17
C LEU A 378 47.24 -19.88 19.15
N VAL A 379 48.39 -19.64 19.70
CA VAL A 379 49.49 -20.60 19.80
C VAL A 379 49.68 -21.00 21.24
N ASP A 380 49.64 -22.29 21.52
CA ASP A 380 50.04 -22.85 22.82
C ASP A 380 51.36 -23.63 22.65
N VAL A 381 52.33 -23.35 23.51
CA VAL A 381 53.56 -24.11 23.63
C VAL A 381 53.67 -24.59 25.07
N ALA A 382 53.77 -25.89 25.27
CA ALA A 382 53.78 -26.52 26.58
C ALA A 382 55.01 -27.36 26.80
N PRO A 383 55.60 -27.41 28.04
CA PRO A 383 56.67 -28.37 28.34
C PRO A 383 56.18 -29.81 28.18
N PHE A 384 57.01 -30.66 27.64
CA PHE A 384 56.76 -32.09 27.61
C PHE A 384 57.55 -32.74 28.73
N SER A 385 56.89 -33.53 29.56
CA SER A 385 57.54 -34.22 30.67
C SER A 385 56.73 -35.49 31.04
N SER A 386 57.40 -36.56 31.41
CA SER A 386 56.77 -37.81 31.82
C SER A 386 55.83 -38.37 30.78
N GLY A 387 56.12 -38.17 29.48
CA GLY A 387 55.33 -38.71 28.37
C GLY A 387 54.07 -37.92 28.00
N ILE A 388 53.88 -36.71 28.60
CA ILE A 388 52.67 -35.89 28.34
C ILE A 388 53.05 -34.44 28.13
N CYS A 389 52.21 -33.77 27.31
CA CYS A 389 52.25 -32.33 27.14
C CYS A 389 51.52 -31.66 28.27
N ASN A 390 52.16 -30.79 29.04
CA ASN A 390 51.54 -30.08 30.13
C ASN A 390 50.86 -28.80 29.68
N TRP A 391 49.68 -28.96 29.05
CA TRP A 391 48.88 -27.82 28.53
C TRP A 391 48.40 -26.88 29.65
N GLY A 392 48.37 -27.28 30.90
CA GLY A 392 48.04 -26.42 32.04
C GLY A 392 49.07 -25.34 32.35
N THR A 393 50.31 -25.57 31.92
CA THR A 393 51.42 -24.61 32.01
C THR A 393 51.90 -24.06 30.68
N ALA A 394 51.08 -24.25 29.66
CA ALA A 394 51.42 -23.78 28.29
C ALA A 394 51.50 -22.26 28.22
N TRP A 395 52.49 -21.80 27.46
CA TRP A 395 52.55 -20.40 27.06
C TRP A 395 51.53 -20.21 25.95
N ARG A 396 50.64 -19.27 26.20
CA ARG A 396 49.57 -18.93 25.26
C ARG A 396 49.82 -17.55 24.65
N VAL A 397 49.87 -17.51 23.34
CA VAL A 397 50.12 -16.28 22.58
C VAL A 397 49.10 -16.13 21.46
N ILE A 398 48.61 -14.90 21.27
CA ILE A 398 47.87 -14.52 20.10
C ILE A 398 48.80 -13.74 19.16
N THR A 399 48.84 -14.14 17.89
CA THR A 399 49.61 -13.49 16.83
C THR A 399 48.76 -13.30 15.58
N SER A 400 48.92 -12.15 14.91
CA SER A 400 48.33 -11.89 13.61
C SER A 400 49.21 -12.38 12.45
N ALA A 401 50.43 -12.73 12.72
CA ALA A 401 51.31 -13.38 11.73
C ALA A 401 51.05 -14.89 11.69
N PRO A 402 51.12 -15.55 10.52
CA PRO A 402 51.02 -17.01 10.42
C PRO A 402 52.31 -17.70 10.89
N SER A 403 52.84 -17.24 12.02
CA SER A 403 54.09 -17.71 12.61
C SER A 403 54.15 -17.40 14.09
N TRP A 404 54.99 -18.17 14.78
CA TRP A 404 55.31 -17.95 16.17
C TRP A 404 56.82 -18.11 16.40
N SER A 405 57.34 -17.22 17.21
CA SER A 405 58.68 -17.34 17.76
C SER A 405 58.65 -17.25 19.29
N PRO A 406 59.54 -17.93 20.03
CA PRO A 406 59.60 -17.82 21.49
C PRO A 406 59.88 -16.38 21.94
N LEU A 407 59.26 -16.02 23.05
CA LEU A 407 59.60 -14.83 23.80
C LEU A 407 60.72 -15.09 24.79
N GLY A 408 61.47 -14.06 25.06
CA GLY A 408 62.39 -14.06 26.15
C GLY A 408 61.68 -13.88 27.51
N TYR A 409 62.31 -14.42 28.55
CA TYR A 409 62.02 -14.07 29.92
C TYR A 409 62.52 -12.65 30.18
N GLY A 410 61.68 -11.77 30.63
CA GLY A 410 62.16 -10.46 31.07
C GLY A 410 61.32 -9.27 30.55
N TRP A 411 61.44 -8.23 30.83
CA TRP A 411 61.21 -6.79 30.83
C TRP A 411 60.16 -6.27 29.83
N ASN A 412 59.12 -5.64 30.36
CA ASN A 412 58.23 -4.80 29.59
C ASN A 412 58.68 -3.33 29.62
N PHE A 413 58.61 -2.63 28.51
CA PHE A 413 58.90 -1.20 28.46
C PHE A 413 57.70 -0.40 28.95
N VAL A 414 57.85 0.35 30.03
CA VAL A 414 56.80 1.24 30.57
C VAL A 414 56.81 2.60 29.90
N LYS A 415 57.93 2.97 29.26
CA LYS A 415 58.05 4.25 28.56
C LYS A 415 58.59 4.06 27.17
N PRO A 416 58.16 4.89 26.22
CA PRO A 416 58.73 4.87 24.86
C PRO A 416 60.15 5.35 24.87
N TYR A 417 60.90 4.92 23.86
CA TYR A 417 62.25 5.39 23.55
C TYR A 417 62.38 6.94 23.59
N PRO A 418 63.40 7.57 24.12
CA PRO A 418 64.63 6.95 24.59
C PRO A 418 64.67 6.51 26.06
N ASP A 419 63.65 6.79 26.83
CA ASP A 419 63.58 6.50 28.27
C ASP A 419 62.96 5.09 28.55
N LEU A 420 63.61 4.07 28.10
CA LEU A 420 63.19 2.68 28.30
C LEU A 420 63.26 2.27 29.77
N THR A 421 62.10 2.24 30.47
CA THR A 421 62.03 1.63 31.78
C THR A 421 61.48 0.21 31.66
N MET A 422 62.18 -0.77 32.13
CA MET A 422 61.89 -2.17 31.93
C MET A 422 61.08 -2.77 33.08
N MET A 423 59.99 -3.50 32.80
CA MET A 423 59.25 -4.32 33.79
C MET A 423 59.43 -5.81 33.45
N ALA A 424 59.56 -6.63 34.45
CA ALA A 424 59.65 -8.07 34.32
C ALA A 424 58.35 -8.69 33.77
N TYR A 425 58.48 -9.59 32.83
CA TYR A 425 57.37 -10.41 32.33
C TYR A 425 57.33 -11.73 33.07
N ASP A 426 56.11 -12.17 33.41
CA ASP A 426 55.78 -13.40 34.11
C ASP A 426 55.73 -14.65 33.22
N THR A 427 56.37 -14.65 32.08
CA THR A 427 56.43 -15.85 31.21
C THR A 427 57.78 -16.51 31.31
N PRO A 428 57.84 -17.76 31.76
CA PRO A 428 59.10 -18.50 31.79
C PRO A 428 59.61 -18.68 30.35
N GLY A 429 60.89 -18.34 30.14
CA GLY A 429 61.52 -18.61 28.87
C GLY A 429 61.68 -20.12 28.60
N LEU A 430 62.02 -20.49 27.36
CA LEU A 430 62.32 -21.86 27.08
C LEU A 430 63.54 -22.33 27.90
N ALA A 431 63.46 -23.51 28.49
CA ALA A 431 64.58 -24.09 29.23
C ALA A 431 65.47 -24.89 28.27
N PRO A 432 66.81 -24.70 28.28
CA PRO A 432 67.68 -25.46 27.42
C PRO A 432 67.59 -26.98 27.65
N ASN A 433 67.69 -27.75 26.61
CA ASN A 433 67.57 -29.21 26.55
C ASN A 433 66.19 -29.78 27.01
N GLN A 434 65.14 -28.88 27.07
CA GLN A 434 63.77 -29.27 27.39
C GLN A 434 62.96 -29.53 26.09
N GLU A 435 62.15 -30.60 26.12
CA GLU A 435 61.21 -30.94 25.08
C GLU A 435 59.92 -30.15 25.23
N TYR A 436 59.32 -29.76 24.13
CA TYR A 436 58.11 -28.96 24.09
C TYR A 436 57.08 -29.52 23.09
N CYS A 437 55.84 -29.38 23.45
CA CYS A 437 54.66 -29.58 22.57
C CYS A 437 54.20 -28.21 22.02
N ALA A 438 53.68 -28.22 20.80
CA ALA A 438 53.07 -27.01 20.21
C ALA A 438 51.74 -27.33 19.56
N ARG A 439 50.82 -26.40 19.67
CA ARG A 439 49.54 -26.45 18.95
C ARG A 439 49.10 -25.07 18.57
N VAL A 440 48.39 -24.97 17.46
CA VAL A 440 47.90 -23.68 16.92
C VAL A 440 46.44 -23.83 16.53
N ARG A 441 45.65 -22.79 16.73
CA ARG A 441 44.30 -22.68 16.16
C ARG A 441 44.02 -21.30 15.62
N ALA A 442 43.18 -21.25 14.61
CA ALA A 442 42.70 -19.99 14.00
C ALA A 442 41.74 -19.26 14.92
N ARG A 443 41.73 -17.94 14.84
CA ARG A 443 40.82 -17.07 15.59
C ARG A 443 40.19 -16.08 14.63
N GLY A 444 38.83 -16.00 14.67
CA GLY A 444 38.01 -15.09 13.85
C GLY A 444 37.38 -13.95 14.64
N GLU A 445 36.32 -13.38 14.13
CA GLU A 445 35.53 -12.32 14.77
C GLU A 445 34.82 -12.85 16.03
N ARG A 446 34.45 -11.96 16.92
CA ARG A 446 33.71 -12.29 18.13
C ARG A 446 32.23 -12.54 17.81
N ASP A 447 31.66 -13.46 18.54
CA ASP A 447 30.22 -13.71 18.50
C ASP A 447 29.39 -12.60 19.16
N THR A 448 28.08 -12.75 19.17
CA THR A 448 27.14 -11.81 19.80
C THR A 448 27.33 -11.66 21.33
N ALA A 449 27.95 -12.66 21.98
CA ALA A 449 28.29 -12.63 23.40
C ALA A 449 29.70 -12.04 23.63
N SER A 450 30.32 -11.45 22.64
CA SER A 450 31.70 -10.92 22.65
C SER A 450 32.75 -11.97 22.96
N GLN A 451 32.46 -13.24 22.72
CA GLN A 451 33.37 -14.36 22.87
C GLN A 451 34.13 -14.59 21.56
N ASP A 452 35.43 -14.79 21.65
CA ASP A 452 36.24 -15.13 20.50
C ASP A 452 35.80 -16.47 19.86
N VAL A 453 35.70 -16.52 18.56
CA VAL A 453 35.42 -17.73 17.80
C VAL A 453 36.73 -18.36 17.39
N TYR A 454 36.96 -19.59 17.75
CA TYR A 454 38.17 -20.33 17.50
C TYR A 454 37.88 -21.60 16.69
N GLY A 455 38.78 -21.90 15.78
CA GLY A 455 38.86 -23.24 15.19
C GLY A 455 39.42 -24.31 16.11
N ASP A 456 39.53 -25.53 15.62
CA ASP A 456 40.15 -26.65 16.32
C ASP A 456 41.68 -26.47 16.39
N PHE A 457 42.30 -27.06 17.37
CA PHE A 457 43.75 -27.05 17.47
C PHE A 457 44.38 -28.03 16.47
N THR A 458 45.39 -27.53 15.77
CA THR A 458 46.33 -28.35 15.04
C THR A 458 47.57 -28.56 15.92
N TYR A 459 47.95 -29.78 16.05
CA TYR A 459 49.09 -30.17 16.88
C TYR A 459 50.31 -30.39 16.03
N LEU A 460 51.45 -29.93 16.51
CA LEU A 460 52.75 -30.29 16.01
C LEU A 460 53.36 -31.33 16.98
N GLU A 461 53.35 -32.57 16.56
CA GLU A 461 53.81 -33.72 17.35
C GLU A 461 54.64 -34.68 16.49
N ASN A 462 55.74 -35.14 17.08
CA ASN A 462 56.49 -36.27 16.49
C ASN A 462 55.94 -37.65 17.03
N ALA A 463 56.58 -38.70 16.62
CA ALA A 463 56.22 -40.04 17.06
C ALA A 463 56.39 -40.29 18.58
N SER A 464 57.07 -39.43 19.29
CA SER A 464 57.27 -39.48 20.76
C SER A 464 56.29 -38.55 21.49
N GLY A 465 55.41 -37.82 20.77
CA GLY A 465 54.35 -37.02 21.36
C GLY A 465 54.77 -35.58 21.70
N TRP A 466 55.96 -35.12 21.23
CA TRP A 466 56.39 -33.74 21.43
C TRP A 466 56.86 -33.09 20.12
N ALA A 467 56.89 -31.76 20.09
CA ALA A 467 57.10 -30.98 18.87
C ALA A 467 58.61 -30.73 18.62
N PHE A 468 59.35 -30.26 19.62
CA PHE A 468 60.73 -29.89 19.50
C PHE A 468 61.45 -29.98 20.84
N GLN A 469 62.79 -30.18 20.79
CA GLN A 469 63.69 -29.97 21.93
C GLN A 469 64.51 -28.70 21.71
N TRP A 470 64.42 -27.75 22.66
CA TRP A 470 65.18 -26.55 22.54
C TRP A 470 66.59 -26.77 23.09
N MET A 471 67.61 -26.55 22.25
CA MET A 471 69.02 -26.80 22.58
C MET A 471 69.70 -25.63 23.33
N GLY A 472 68.96 -24.59 23.60
CA GLY A 472 69.50 -23.38 24.19
C GLY A 472 69.85 -22.32 23.15
N TYR A 473 70.54 -21.31 23.60
CA TYR A 473 70.92 -20.19 22.74
C TYR A 473 71.85 -20.59 21.63
N PRO A 474 71.65 -20.02 20.42
CA PRO A 474 72.68 -20.28 19.37
C PRO A 474 74.04 -19.76 19.78
N THR A 475 74.95 -20.67 20.02
CA THR A 475 76.37 -20.34 20.17
C THR A 475 76.82 -19.89 18.82
N GLY A 476 77.02 -18.59 18.63
CA GLY A 476 77.26 -18.01 17.35
C GLY A 476 78.37 -18.78 16.57
N GLY A 477 77.99 -19.28 15.41
CA GLY A 477 78.93 -19.73 14.41
C GLY A 477 79.83 -18.57 14.01
N ALA A 478 81.03 -18.85 13.77
CA ALA A 478 82.05 -17.84 13.46
C ALA A 478 81.54 -16.93 12.33
N CYS A 479 81.34 -15.67 12.64
CA CYS A 479 80.99 -14.66 11.62
C CYS A 479 82.16 -14.52 10.67
N THR A 480 82.05 -14.92 9.44
CA THR A 480 83.03 -14.69 8.39
C THR A 480 82.36 -13.91 7.25
N PRO A 481 82.94 -12.76 6.79
CA PRO A 481 84.00 -11.95 7.41
C PRO A 481 83.41 -10.76 8.24
N SER A 482 83.94 -10.53 9.40
CA SER A 482 83.81 -9.40 10.33
C SER A 482 82.32 -9.05 10.70
N CYS A 483 81.86 -9.70 11.83
CA CYS A 483 80.71 -9.17 12.62
C CYS A 483 81.15 -7.91 13.33
N ASN A 484 80.48 -6.79 13.11
CA ASN A 484 80.66 -5.66 13.97
C ASN A 484 80.22 -6.07 15.39
N VAL A 485 81.13 -6.02 16.35
CA VAL A 485 81.03 -6.57 17.70
C VAL A 485 80.00 -5.85 18.58
N GLY A 486 78.93 -5.25 18.03
CA GLY A 486 77.95 -4.54 18.81
C GLY A 486 76.62 -4.34 18.21
N TYR A 487 76.43 -4.33 16.89
CA TYR A 487 75.20 -3.94 16.22
C TYR A 487 74.88 -4.80 15.02
N LEU A 488 73.59 -4.94 14.67
CA LEU A 488 73.19 -5.51 13.41
C LEU A 488 73.58 -4.55 12.26
N GLY A 489 74.38 -5.05 11.29
CA GLY A 489 74.58 -4.33 10.04
C GLY A 489 73.45 -4.53 9.07
N ALA A 490 73.37 -3.73 7.97
CA ALA A 490 72.32 -3.83 6.98
C ALA A 490 72.13 -5.24 6.42
N ASN A 491 73.19 -6.05 6.34
CA ASN A 491 73.15 -7.43 5.83
C ASN A 491 72.67 -8.45 6.86
N ASP A 492 72.53 -8.06 8.13
CA ASP A 492 72.08 -8.94 9.19
C ASP A 492 70.54 -9.02 9.30
N TYR A 493 69.86 -8.07 8.69
CA TYR A 493 68.37 -8.11 8.60
C TYR A 493 67.99 -9.06 7.47
N VAL A 494 67.34 -10.16 7.80
CA VAL A 494 66.96 -11.21 6.88
C VAL A 494 65.60 -10.98 6.24
N PHE A 495 64.57 -10.76 7.05
CA PHE A 495 63.19 -10.51 6.56
C PHE A 495 62.42 -9.68 7.58
N PRO A 496 61.63 -8.73 7.11
CA PRO A 496 61.65 -8.20 5.75
C PRO A 496 62.91 -7.37 5.50
N ALA A 497 63.54 -7.61 4.34
CA ALA A 497 64.67 -6.81 3.91
C ALA A 497 64.24 -5.41 3.48
N GLY A 498 65.19 -4.46 3.39
CA GLY A 498 64.89 -3.08 3.07
C GLY A 498 64.07 -2.90 1.80
N GLY A 499 62.98 -2.17 1.85
CA GLY A 499 62.04 -1.93 0.75
C GLY A 499 61.10 -3.07 0.44
N THR A 500 61.06 -4.15 1.22
CA THR A 500 60.16 -5.29 0.97
C THR A 500 58.72 -4.85 1.11
N LEU A 501 57.84 -5.25 0.14
CA LEU A 501 56.43 -5.15 0.22
C LEU A 501 55.86 -6.42 0.87
N THR A 502 55.22 -6.28 2.01
CA THR A 502 54.51 -7.36 2.71
C THR A 502 53.01 -7.25 2.56
N ARG A 503 52.28 -8.38 2.39
CA ARG A 503 50.85 -8.46 2.30
C ARG A 503 50.18 -8.65 3.67
N LEU A 504 50.88 -9.37 4.54
CA LEU A 504 50.45 -9.65 5.92
C LEU A 504 51.41 -8.99 6.91
N THR A 505 51.04 -9.00 8.17
CA THR A 505 51.99 -8.65 9.25
C THR A 505 53.16 -9.58 9.19
N PRO A 506 54.38 -9.07 8.99
CA PRO A 506 55.54 -9.92 8.75
C PRO A 506 56.10 -10.51 10.05
N LEU A 507 56.58 -11.73 9.96
CA LEU A 507 57.59 -12.23 10.88
C LEU A 507 58.92 -11.50 10.60
N VAL A 508 59.51 -10.87 11.58
CA VAL A 508 60.82 -10.22 11.43
C VAL A 508 61.94 -11.18 11.87
N THR A 509 62.99 -11.30 11.05
CA THR A 509 64.08 -12.22 11.31
C THR A 509 65.42 -11.57 10.99
N TRP A 510 66.46 -11.93 11.72
CA TRP A 510 67.83 -11.43 11.55
C TRP A 510 68.83 -12.53 11.78
N ARG A 511 70.06 -12.26 11.48
CA ARG A 511 71.21 -13.19 11.76
C ARG A 511 71.56 -13.12 13.23
N PRO A 512 71.77 -14.27 13.89
CA PRO A 512 72.22 -14.27 15.27
C PRO A 512 73.63 -13.63 15.39
N LEU A 513 73.84 -12.85 16.45
CA LEU A 513 75.14 -12.25 16.76
C LEU A 513 75.92 -13.04 17.79
N ALA A 514 77.20 -13.25 17.55
CA ALA A 514 78.04 -13.96 18.50
C ALA A 514 78.09 -13.28 19.85
N GLY A 515 77.97 -14.08 20.93
CA GLY A 515 78.00 -13.59 22.31
C GLY A 515 76.72 -12.78 22.75
N LYS A 516 75.65 -12.78 21.93
CA LYS A 516 74.39 -12.17 22.29
C LYS A 516 73.35 -13.27 22.55
N GLN A 517 72.64 -13.13 23.71
CA GLN A 517 71.69 -14.15 24.15
C GLN A 517 70.21 -13.73 24.03
N SER A 518 69.95 -12.43 23.81
CA SER A 518 68.62 -11.88 23.66
C SER A 518 68.64 -10.64 22.77
N TYR A 519 67.44 -10.22 22.35
CA TYR A 519 67.23 -9.14 21.42
C TYR A 519 65.97 -8.35 21.76
N PHE A 520 66.06 -7.03 21.65
CA PHE A 520 64.92 -6.15 21.64
C PHE A 520 64.60 -5.73 20.21
N VAL A 521 63.39 -5.92 19.78
CA VAL A 521 62.92 -5.54 18.48
C VAL A 521 62.03 -4.31 18.61
N LEU A 522 62.27 -3.32 17.76
CA LEU A 522 61.50 -2.09 17.68
C LEU A 522 60.98 -1.95 16.27
N VAL A 523 59.67 -1.57 16.10
CA VAL A 523 59.08 -1.23 14.82
C VAL A 523 58.46 0.15 14.92
N SER A 524 58.79 1.05 13.98
CA SER A 524 58.37 2.45 13.99
C SER A 524 57.83 2.89 12.64
N LYS A 525 56.98 3.93 12.63
CA LYS A 525 56.52 4.61 11.41
C LYS A 525 57.51 5.65 10.87
N ASP A 526 58.61 5.89 11.58
CA ASP A 526 59.63 6.84 11.16
C ASP A 526 61.05 6.26 11.42
N ALA A 527 62.00 6.70 10.63
CA ALA A 527 63.41 6.24 10.71
C ALA A 527 64.11 6.63 11.99
N ASN A 528 63.57 7.59 12.74
CA ASN A 528 64.15 8.05 14.01
C ASN A 528 63.61 7.32 15.21
N PHE A 529 62.68 6.36 15.02
CA PHE A 529 62.00 5.59 16.06
C PHE A 529 61.27 6.48 17.08
N SER A 530 60.76 7.62 16.65
CA SER A 530 59.94 8.50 17.50
C SER A 530 58.47 8.05 17.57
N ASN A 531 58.02 7.30 16.60
CA ASN A 531 56.63 6.75 16.53
C ASN A 531 56.69 5.21 16.53
N ILE A 532 57.03 4.62 17.66
CA ILE A 532 57.13 3.16 17.83
C ILE A 532 55.72 2.59 17.84
N VAL A 533 55.44 1.64 16.92
CA VAL A 533 54.15 0.96 16.75
C VAL A 533 54.12 -0.44 17.36
N ASP A 534 55.30 -1.09 17.43
CA ASP A 534 55.45 -2.41 18.02
C ASP A 534 56.85 -2.58 18.63
N TYR A 535 56.94 -3.40 19.60
CA TYR A 535 58.21 -3.78 20.21
C TYR A 535 58.08 -5.14 20.89
N GLY A 536 59.16 -5.84 20.99
CA GLY A 536 59.22 -7.12 21.66
C GLY A 536 60.61 -7.51 22.13
N PHE A 537 60.63 -8.47 23.05
CA PHE A 537 61.85 -9.08 23.54
C PHE A 537 61.87 -10.56 23.21
N THR A 538 62.96 -11.04 22.67
CA THR A 538 63.08 -12.44 22.28
C THR A 538 64.51 -12.93 22.53
N GLN A 539 64.65 -14.24 22.79
CA GLN A 539 65.93 -14.93 22.97
C GLN A 539 66.40 -15.62 21.67
N VAL A 540 65.59 -15.54 20.63
CA VAL A 540 65.92 -16.10 19.31
C VAL A 540 65.97 -14.99 18.27
N PRO A 541 66.68 -15.14 17.18
CA PRO A 541 66.84 -14.11 16.16
C PRO A 541 65.61 -14.01 15.23
N ALA A 542 64.40 -14.09 15.83
CA ALA A 542 63.12 -13.94 15.18
C ALA A 542 62.11 -13.30 16.12
N TYR A 543 61.24 -12.49 15.58
CA TYR A 543 60.13 -11.90 16.31
C TYR A 543 58.82 -11.95 15.49
N SER A 544 57.85 -12.59 16.08
CA SER A 544 56.45 -12.58 15.56
C SER A 544 55.68 -11.50 16.29
N PRO A 545 55.15 -10.50 15.57
CA PRO A 545 54.36 -9.44 16.18
C PRO A 545 53.16 -9.96 16.98
N ARG A 546 52.82 -9.29 18.06
CA ARG A 546 51.87 -9.73 19.07
C ARG A 546 50.76 -8.71 19.31
N ASN A 547 49.62 -9.25 19.65
CA ASN A 547 48.42 -8.48 19.95
C ASN A 547 48.01 -8.57 21.40
N LEU A 548 48.90 -8.54 22.35
CA LEU A 548 48.53 -8.87 23.71
C LEU A 548 47.94 -7.71 24.51
N LEU A 549 48.21 -6.47 24.26
CA LEU A 549 47.72 -5.36 25.11
C LEU A 549 47.63 -4.00 24.42
N ARG A 550 47.85 -3.88 23.12
CA ARG A 550 47.81 -2.60 22.41
C ARG A 550 47.21 -2.75 21.02
N PRO A 551 46.38 -1.78 20.59
CA PRO A 551 45.87 -1.76 19.21
C PRO A 551 46.96 -1.29 18.22
N THR A 552 48.10 -1.94 18.19
CA THR A 552 49.18 -1.62 17.30
C THR A 552 49.43 -2.78 16.35
N THR A 553 48.74 -2.72 15.23
CA THR A 553 48.98 -3.56 14.09
C THR A 553 49.70 -2.74 13.02
N TYR A 554 50.36 -3.44 12.15
CA TYR A 554 50.83 -2.83 10.96
C TYR A 554 49.69 -2.59 10.01
N SER A 555 49.17 -1.36 10.04
CA SER A 555 48.15 -0.92 9.09
C SER A 555 48.74 -0.81 7.68
N ASP A 556 47.84 -0.78 6.70
CA ASP A 556 48.25 -0.44 5.33
C ASP A 556 48.71 1.02 5.26
N GLU A 557 49.95 1.24 4.89
CA GLU A 557 50.51 2.58 4.83
C GLU A 557 51.19 2.80 3.46
N THR A 558 51.15 4.03 3.02
CA THR A 558 51.98 4.46 1.87
C THR A 558 53.42 4.72 2.24
N THR A 559 53.66 4.88 3.55
CA THR A 559 55.00 5.10 4.13
C THR A 559 55.61 3.79 4.59
N LEU A 560 56.95 3.80 4.77
CA LEU A 560 57.69 2.64 5.25
C LEU A 560 57.55 2.47 6.76
N PHE A 561 57.47 1.24 7.20
CA PHE A 561 57.75 0.86 8.58
C PHE A 561 59.26 0.62 8.67
N TYR A 562 59.88 1.11 9.74
CA TYR A 562 61.30 0.94 10.06
C TYR A 562 61.41 -0.01 11.25
N TRP A 563 62.33 -0.94 11.19
CA TRP A 563 62.56 -1.84 12.31
C TRP A 563 64.01 -2.00 12.62
N ALA A 564 64.29 -2.14 13.90
CA ALA A 564 65.65 -2.29 14.41
C ALA A 564 65.69 -3.33 15.52
N VAL A 565 66.83 -3.94 15.70
CA VAL A 565 67.09 -4.93 16.72
C VAL A 565 68.26 -4.48 17.61
N LEU A 566 67.99 -4.48 18.92
CA LEU A 566 69.02 -4.17 19.92
C LEU A 566 69.47 -5.47 20.60
N PRO A 567 70.69 -5.96 20.32
CA PRO A 567 71.14 -7.18 20.93
C PRO A 567 71.64 -6.95 22.38
N ALA A 568 71.41 -7.93 23.24
CA ALA A 568 71.79 -7.93 24.64
C ALA A 568 72.71 -9.12 24.92
N THR A 569 73.65 -8.93 25.85
CA THR A 569 74.67 -9.97 26.18
C THR A 569 74.04 -11.04 27.10
N ASN A 570 73.05 -10.70 27.88
CA ASN A 570 72.45 -11.63 28.81
C ASN A 570 71.04 -12.04 28.32
N PHE A 571 70.58 -13.20 28.75
CA PHE A 571 69.28 -13.74 28.35
C PHE A 571 68.09 -12.96 28.91
N ASP A 572 68.29 -12.22 30.02
CA ASP A 572 67.32 -11.36 30.65
C ASP A 572 67.22 -9.95 30.04
N GLY A 573 67.97 -9.69 28.99
CA GLY A 573 68.01 -8.40 28.31
C GLY A 573 69.00 -7.41 28.96
N SER A 574 69.63 -7.77 30.04
CA SER A 574 70.69 -6.94 30.64
C SER A 574 71.90 -6.94 29.76
N GLY A 575 72.68 -5.83 29.80
CA GLY A 575 73.79 -5.68 28.87
C GLY A 575 73.37 -5.42 27.39
N ALA A 576 72.15 -4.90 27.21
CA ALA A 576 71.73 -4.40 25.91
C ALA A 576 72.69 -3.28 25.44
N VAL A 577 73.07 -3.37 24.19
CA VAL A 577 74.05 -2.44 23.62
C VAL A 577 73.38 -1.70 22.46
N GLY A 578 73.35 -0.39 22.57
CA GLY A 578 73.21 0.46 21.41
C GLY A 578 71.91 1.26 21.31
N ASN A 579 72.07 2.33 20.60
CA ASN A 579 70.93 3.18 20.16
C ASN A 579 70.46 2.62 18.84
N PRO A 580 69.11 2.39 18.66
CA PRO A 580 68.57 1.92 17.38
C PRO A 580 68.95 2.83 16.20
N LEU A 581 69.20 4.12 16.46
CA LEU A 581 69.69 5.07 15.45
C LEU A 581 71.12 4.81 15.02
N ALA A 582 71.94 4.07 15.75
CA ALA A 582 73.30 3.70 15.37
C ALA A 582 73.35 2.35 14.63
N ALA A 583 72.33 1.54 14.73
CA ALA A 583 72.15 0.34 13.97
C ALA A 583 71.56 0.67 12.57
N ALA A 584 72.01 0.05 11.53
CA ALA A 584 71.34 0.15 10.23
C ALA A 584 69.92 -0.43 10.39
N ALA A 585 68.91 0.42 10.43
CA ALA A 585 67.53 -0.03 10.46
C ALA A 585 67.12 -0.60 9.10
N SER A 586 66.42 -1.70 9.12
CA SER A 586 65.72 -2.19 7.92
C SER A 586 64.34 -1.57 7.80
N ASN A 587 63.68 -1.70 6.67
CA ASN A 587 62.34 -1.16 6.47
C ASN A 587 61.51 -2.06 5.55
N PHE A 588 60.17 -1.89 5.64
CA PHE A 588 59.23 -2.56 4.75
C PHE A 588 57.97 -1.72 4.56
N GLN A 589 57.23 -2.00 3.51
CA GLN A 589 55.92 -1.44 3.28
C GLN A 589 54.84 -2.53 3.50
N LYS A 590 53.78 -2.18 4.22
CA LYS A 590 52.66 -3.08 4.41
C LYS A 590 51.50 -2.64 3.51
N GLN A 591 51.06 -3.50 2.62
CA GLN A 591 49.89 -3.30 1.77
C GLN A 591 49.13 -4.61 1.59
N SER A 592 47.95 -4.70 2.16
CA SER A 592 47.02 -5.81 1.93
C SER A 592 46.48 -5.77 0.51
N ILE A 593 46.03 -6.91 0.03
CA ILE A 593 45.24 -6.99 -1.20
C ILE A 593 43.80 -6.51 -0.85
N PRO A 594 43.32 -5.45 -1.49
CA PRO A 594 41.96 -4.98 -1.19
C PRO A 594 40.90 -6.00 -1.61
N PRO A 595 39.71 -5.99 -1.01
CA PRO A 595 38.58 -6.84 -1.42
C PRO A 595 38.24 -6.65 -2.89
N GLY A 596 38.17 -7.73 -3.66
CA GLY A 596 37.67 -7.72 -5.03
C GLY A 596 36.16 -7.71 -5.04
N LEU A 597 35.53 -6.65 -5.56
CA LEU A 597 34.07 -6.56 -5.61
C LEU A 597 33.51 -7.52 -6.67
N THR A 598 32.49 -8.33 -6.33
CA THR A 598 31.91 -9.32 -7.25
C THR A 598 30.49 -8.98 -7.66
N GLN A 599 29.63 -8.60 -6.72
CA GLN A 599 28.23 -8.21 -6.97
C GLN A 599 27.85 -6.98 -6.16
N PRO A 600 27.04 -6.06 -6.73
CA PRO A 600 26.61 -5.99 -8.13
C PRO A 600 27.77 -5.66 -9.08
N ALA A 601 27.58 -5.94 -10.39
CA ALA A 601 28.50 -5.48 -11.42
C ALA A 601 28.56 -3.95 -11.44
N ASP A 602 29.68 -3.40 -11.91
CA ASP A 602 29.79 -1.94 -12.05
C ASP A 602 28.77 -1.41 -13.06
N GLY A 603 28.08 -0.33 -12.72
CA GLY A 603 27.03 0.27 -13.53
C GLY A 603 25.71 -0.53 -13.56
N ALA A 604 25.52 -1.51 -12.69
CA ALA A 604 24.33 -2.37 -12.69
C ALA A 604 23.02 -1.57 -12.54
N LEU A 605 22.01 -1.92 -13.35
CA LEU A 605 20.64 -1.43 -13.24
C LEU A 605 19.80 -2.52 -12.56
N LEU A 606 19.26 -2.22 -11.38
CA LEU A 606 18.55 -3.18 -10.53
C LEU A 606 17.10 -2.74 -10.32
N THR A 607 16.17 -3.68 -10.36
CA THR A 607 14.75 -3.44 -10.02
C THR A 607 14.43 -3.74 -8.56
N GLN A 608 15.33 -4.44 -7.87
CA GLN A 608 15.23 -4.83 -6.47
C GLN A 608 16.40 -4.29 -5.66
N GLN A 609 16.40 -4.49 -4.37
CA GLN A 609 17.52 -4.17 -3.51
C GLN A 609 18.75 -4.99 -3.93
N PRO A 610 19.94 -4.38 -3.94
CA PRO A 610 21.18 -5.07 -4.31
C PRO A 610 21.58 -6.11 -3.26
N VAL A 611 22.28 -7.12 -3.73
CA VAL A 611 23.09 -8.02 -2.91
C VAL A 611 24.53 -7.68 -3.18
N PHE A 612 25.28 -7.35 -2.15
CA PHE A 612 26.71 -7.01 -2.27
C PHE A 612 27.56 -8.22 -1.90
N ARG A 613 28.59 -8.47 -2.71
CA ARG A 613 29.55 -9.55 -2.48
C ARG A 613 30.94 -9.11 -2.88
N TRP A 614 31.94 -9.61 -2.17
CA TRP A 614 33.37 -9.35 -2.42
C TRP A 614 34.21 -10.56 -2.09
N THR A 615 35.46 -10.53 -2.54
CA THR A 615 36.41 -11.58 -2.24
C THR A 615 36.98 -11.41 -0.84
N GLN A 616 37.33 -12.53 -0.25
CA GLN A 616 38.06 -12.62 1.00
C GLN A 616 39.37 -11.86 0.96
N VAL A 617 39.79 -11.32 2.10
CA VAL A 617 41.10 -10.72 2.35
C VAL A 617 41.75 -11.47 3.50
N GLU A 618 43.02 -11.91 3.29
CA GLU A 618 43.79 -12.57 4.33
C GLU A 618 44.05 -11.62 5.50
N GLY A 619 43.91 -12.14 6.74
CA GLY A 619 44.12 -11.38 7.95
C GLY A 619 42.91 -10.43 8.28
N ALA A 620 41.86 -10.46 7.49
CA ALA A 620 40.66 -9.71 7.77
C ALA A 620 39.92 -10.32 8.95
N ARG A 621 39.65 -9.51 9.95
CA ARG A 621 38.76 -9.86 11.05
C ARG A 621 37.30 -9.60 10.66
N ARG A 622 37.02 -8.47 10.01
CA ARG A 622 35.74 -8.06 9.49
C ARG A 622 35.89 -7.11 8.32
N TYR A 623 34.81 -6.74 7.71
CA TYR A 623 34.78 -5.81 6.58
C TYR A 623 33.96 -4.58 6.95
N ARG A 624 34.40 -3.42 6.51
CA ARG A 624 33.63 -2.18 6.52
C ARG A 624 33.10 -1.92 5.13
N PHE A 625 31.79 -1.88 5.01
CA PHE A 625 31.05 -1.67 3.77
C PHE A 625 30.45 -0.28 3.77
N GLN A 626 30.54 0.43 2.65
CA GLN A 626 29.95 1.76 2.48
C GLN A 626 29.20 1.88 1.16
N VAL A 627 28.03 2.58 1.22
CA VAL A 627 27.29 3.07 0.05
C VAL A 627 27.12 4.58 0.20
N ALA A 628 27.31 5.33 -0.89
CA ALA A 628 27.15 6.78 -0.92
C ALA A 628 26.49 7.26 -2.21
N GLN A 629 25.99 8.49 -2.21
CA GLN A 629 25.45 9.16 -3.40
C GLN A 629 26.56 9.87 -4.21
N GLU A 630 27.76 9.94 -3.66
CA GLU A 630 28.90 10.61 -4.30
C GLU A 630 30.16 9.76 -4.12
N PRO A 631 31.13 9.85 -5.07
CA PRO A 631 32.31 8.98 -5.12
C PRO A 631 33.32 9.24 -4.00
N THR A 632 33.21 10.33 -3.26
CA THR A 632 34.14 10.67 -2.18
C THR A 632 33.80 9.98 -0.87
N PHE A 633 32.57 9.50 -0.71
CA PHE A 633 32.06 8.90 0.51
C PHE A 633 32.14 9.84 1.73
N ALA A 634 32.02 11.16 1.51
CA ALA A 634 32.03 12.13 2.60
C ALA A 634 30.82 11.98 3.54
N ALA A 635 29.65 11.58 2.99
CA ALA A 635 28.43 11.30 3.73
C ALA A 635 27.79 9.99 3.23
N PRO A 636 28.29 8.83 3.64
CA PRO A 636 27.74 7.56 3.20
C PRO A 636 26.29 7.38 3.73
N ILE A 637 25.40 6.86 2.89
CA ILE A 637 24.03 6.49 3.28
C ILE A 637 23.99 5.15 4.03
N GLU A 638 25.01 4.31 3.82
CA GLU A 638 25.29 3.12 4.63
C GLU A 638 26.75 3.07 4.97
N ASP A 639 27.04 2.72 6.22
CA ASP A 639 28.37 2.48 6.74
C ASP A 639 28.27 1.40 7.81
N VAL A 640 28.52 0.17 7.43
CA VAL A 640 28.30 -1.00 8.28
C VAL A 640 29.52 -1.89 8.33
N THR A 641 29.62 -2.68 9.39
CA THR A 641 30.66 -3.69 9.53
C THR A 641 30.05 -5.09 9.57
N THR A 642 30.69 -6.04 8.93
CA THR A 642 30.25 -7.44 8.88
C THR A 642 31.48 -8.36 8.88
N ALA A 643 31.36 -9.55 9.47
CA ALA A 643 32.36 -10.61 9.35
C ALA A 643 32.25 -11.37 8.02
N ALA A 644 31.09 -11.32 7.37
CA ALA A 644 30.82 -12.01 6.11
C ALA A 644 31.47 -11.32 4.90
N THR A 645 31.65 -12.06 3.81
CA THR A 645 32.07 -11.52 2.50
C THR A 645 30.89 -11.07 1.64
N SER A 646 29.74 -10.89 2.26
CA SER A 646 28.50 -10.42 1.64
C SER A 646 27.73 -9.49 2.57
N TYR A 647 26.89 -8.64 1.94
CA TYR A 647 25.97 -7.76 2.68
C TYR A 647 24.67 -7.56 1.92
N THR A 648 23.58 -7.53 2.65
CA THR A 648 22.24 -7.18 2.14
C THR A 648 21.70 -5.99 2.91
N PRO A 649 21.26 -4.91 2.23
CA PRO A 649 20.74 -3.72 2.90
C PRO A 649 19.47 -4.01 3.70
N PHE A 650 19.38 -3.45 4.90
CA PHE A 650 18.15 -3.44 5.67
C PHE A 650 17.24 -2.26 5.29
N ALA A 651 17.84 -1.16 4.88
CA ALA A 651 17.14 0.02 4.42
C ALA A 651 17.03 0.03 2.89
N THR A 652 15.97 0.63 2.39
CA THR A 652 15.77 0.78 0.96
C THR A 652 16.67 1.86 0.40
N HIS A 653 17.54 1.53 -0.54
CA HIS A 653 18.33 2.51 -1.27
C HIS A 653 17.45 3.39 -2.17
N PRO A 654 17.79 4.68 -2.34
CA PRO A 654 17.04 5.57 -3.23
C PRO A 654 17.05 5.05 -4.68
N ALA A 655 15.92 5.25 -5.37
CA ALA A 655 15.78 4.91 -6.77
C ALA A 655 16.21 6.05 -7.69
N ASP A 656 16.44 5.74 -8.95
CA ASP A 656 16.79 6.68 -10.04
C ASP A 656 18.01 7.59 -9.73
N THR A 657 18.86 7.14 -8.81
CA THR A 657 20.08 7.81 -8.40
C THR A 657 21.24 6.85 -8.55
N THR A 658 22.37 7.33 -9.11
CA THR A 658 23.59 6.55 -9.14
C THR A 658 24.19 6.49 -7.74
N LEU A 659 24.42 5.29 -7.26
CA LEU A 659 25.02 5.01 -5.96
C LEU A 659 26.39 4.41 -6.16
N TYR A 660 27.30 4.76 -5.26
CA TYR A 660 28.70 4.32 -5.23
C TYR A 660 28.89 3.41 -4.03
N TRP A 661 29.67 2.33 -4.17
CA TRP A 661 29.96 1.45 -3.07
C TRP A 661 31.39 0.95 -3.08
N ARG A 662 31.90 0.68 -1.88
CA ARG A 662 33.24 0.16 -1.64
C ARG A 662 33.29 -0.65 -0.37
N VAL A 663 34.30 -1.48 -0.26
CA VAL A 663 34.58 -2.32 0.91
C VAL A 663 36.05 -2.25 1.27
N ARG A 664 36.35 -2.30 2.55
CA ARG A 664 37.71 -2.60 3.03
C ARG A 664 37.64 -3.67 4.11
N ALA A 665 38.70 -4.41 4.28
CA ALA A 665 38.90 -5.25 5.44
C ALA A 665 39.38 -4.41 6.63
N ASP A 666 39.03 -4.79 7.83
CA ASP A 666 39.64 -4.35 9.09
C ASP A 666 40.40 -5.57 9.66
N ASP A 667 41.60 -5.32 10.15
CA ASP A 667 42.46 -6.36 10.72
C ASP A 667 42.05 -6.77 12.16
N GLU A 668 42.84 -7.58 12.84
CA GLU A 668 42.57 -8.06 14.21
C GLU A 668 42.39 -6.91 15.21
N ASN A 669 43.04 -5.79 15.02
CA ASN A 669 42.91 -4.61 15.90
C ASN A 669 41.87 -3.60 15.40
N LEU A 670 41.08 -3.99 14.40
CA LEU A 670 40.04 -3.15 13.77
C LEU A 670 40.63 -1.93 13.05
N ILE A 671 41.87 -2.02 12.64
CA ILE A 671 42.50 -1.00 11.80
C ILE A 671 42.15 -1.33 10.35
N GLY A 672 41.64 -0.32 9.63
CA GLY A 672 41.26 -0.49 8.25
C GLY A 672 42.46 -0.74 7.33
N LEU A 673 42.31 -1.73 6.49
CA LEU A 673 43.22 -2.04 5.38
C LEU A 673 42.83 -1.23 4.13
N ASN A 674 43.41 -1.57 2.95
CA ASN A 674 43.10 -0.84 1.71
C ASN A 674 41.61 -0.98 1.30
N TRP A 675 41.03 0.14 0.83
CA TRP A 675 39.73 0.14 0.19
C TRP A 675 39.80 -0.56 -1.18
N SER A 676 38.71 -1.24 -1.53
CA SER A 676 38.47 -1.73 -2.88
C SER A 676 38.39 -0.58 -3.89
N SER A 677 38.45 -0.92 -5.17
CA SER A 677 37.92 -0.01 -6.20
C SER A 677 36.48 0.35 -5.90
N VAL A 678 36.04 1.53 -6.36
CA VAL A 678 34.66 1.96 -6.25
C VAL A 678 33.85 1.38 -7.42
N ARG A 679 32.67 0.83 -7.15
CA ARG A 679 31.68 0.45 -8.16
C ARG A 679 30.42 1.27 -8.02
N THR A 680 29.64 1.31 -9.08
CA THR A 680 28.36 2.01 -9.16
C THR A 680 27.21 1.05 -9.41
N PHE A 681 26.03 1.46 -8.99
CA PHE A 681 24.76 0.82 -9.38
C PHE A 681 23.63 1.85 -9.33
N GLN A 682 22.53 1.51 -9.97
CA GLN A 682 21.30 2.32 -9.94
C GLN A 682 20.10 1.39 -9.74
N ARG A 683 19.19 1.77 -8.86
CA ARG A 683 17.93 1.07 -8.69
C ARG A 683 16.84 1.78 -9.49
N LYS A 684 16.12 1.05 -10.35
CA LYS A 684 14.98 1.55 -11.12
C LYS A 684 13.69 0.89 -10.65
N LEU A 685 12.69 1.72 -10.35
CA LEU A 685 11.40 1.22 -9.90
C LEU A 685 10.58 0.75 -11.10
N PRO A 686 9.99 -0.47 -11.03
CA PRO A 686 9.16 -0.98 -12.10
C PRO A 686 7.80 -0.28 -12.17
N THR A 687 7.21 -0.28 -13.37
CA THR A 687 5.92 0.35 -13.67
C THR A 687 4.82 -0.71 -13.75
N PRO A 688 3.66 -0.51 -13.07
CA PRO A 688 2.50 -1.39 -13.23
C PRO A 688 1.95 -1.33 -14.66
N THR A 689 1.45 -2.46 -15.18
CA THR A 689 0.78 -2.52 -16.48
C THR A 689 -0.73 -2.66 -16.27
N PRO A 690 -1.57 -1.74 -16.81
CA PRO A 690 -3.01 -1.89 -16.76
C PRO A 690 -3.48 -3.20 -17.39
N SER A 691 -4.43 -3.91 -16.75
CA SER A 691 -4.93 -5.19 -17.24
C SER A 691 -5.80 -5.03 -18.50
N ALA A 692 -5.66 -5.93 -19.47
CA ALA A 692 -6.42 -5.91 -20.72
C ALA A 692 -7.94 -6.14 -20.54
N GLY A 693 -8.36 -6.72 -19.39
CA GLY A 693 -9.77 -6.98 -19.06
C GLY A 693 -10.52 -5.79 -18.50
N ASN A 694 -9.90 -4.62 -18.33
CA ASN A 694 -10.59 -3.42 -17.86
C ASN A 694 -11.66 -2.97 -18.85
N ALA A 695 -12.87 -2.69 -18.36
CA ALA A 695 -13.95 -2.18 -19.18
C ALA A 695 -13.57 -0.83 -19.79
N THR A 696 -13.85 -0.66 -21.10
CA THR A 696 -13.55 0.57 -21.84
C THR A 696 -14.72 1.54 -21.87
N SER A 697 -15.95 1.04 -21.61
CA SER A 697 -17.16 1.86 -21.51
C SER A 697 -18.24 1.17 -20.68
N GLY A 698 -19.14 1.93 -20.08
CA GLY A 698 -20.29 1.40 -19.33
C GLY A 698 -21.09 2.46 -18.61
N ASP A 699 -22.32 2.07 -18.22
CA ASP A 699 -23.24 2.88 -17.40
C ASP A 699 -22.84 2.89 -15.92
N PHE A 700 -22.00 1.94 -15.49
CA PHE A 700 -21.45 1.85 -14.15
C PHE A 700 -19.95 2.04 -14.16
N THR A 701 -19.43 2.52 -13.06
CA THR A 701 -17.97 2.57 -12.84
C THR A 701 -17.45 1.14 -12.71
N PRO A 702 -16.47 0.72 -13.53
CA PRO A 702 -15.92 -0.63 -13.45
C PRO A 702 -14.97 -0.80 -12.27
N ALA A 703 -14.61 -2.03 -11.98
CA ALA A 703 -13.39 -2.30 -11.25
C ALA A 703 -12.20 -2.23 -12.23
N TRP A 704 -11.15 -1.50 -11.87
CA TRP A 704 -9.90 -1.42 -12.60
C TRP A 704 -8.87 -2.33 -11.96
N SER A 705 -8.02 -2.94 -12.77
CA SER A 705 -6.93 -3.77 -12.30
C SER A 705 -5.66 -3.56 -13.13
N TRP A 706 -4.53 -3.95 -12.58
CA TRP A 706 -3.21 -3.83 -13.18
C TRP A 706 -2.30 -4.95 -12.71
N SER A 707 -1.14 -5.11 -13.37
CA SER A 707 -0.16 -6.11 -12.97
C SER A 707 0.41 -5.78 -11.59
N ASN A 708 0.58 -6.78 -10.77
CA ASN A 708 1.26 -6.62 -9.51
C ASN A 708 2.75 -6.32 -9.73
N VAL A 709 3.33 -5.51 -8.86
CA VAL A 709 4.75 -5.12 -8.90
C VAL A 709 5.45 -5.67 -7.67
N THR A 710 6.49 -6.48 -7.89
CA THR A 710 7.29 -7.07 -6.81
C THR A 710 7.91 -5.98 -5.95
N GLY A 711 7.79 -6.12 -4.63
CA GLY A 711 8.31 -5.15 -3.65
C GLY A 711 7.44 -3.91 -3.45
N ALA A 712 6.35 -3.74 -4.22
CA ALA A 712 5.42 -2.64 -3.99
C ALA A 712 4.65 -2.85 -2.68
N SER A 713 4.59 -1.81 -1.86
CA SER A 713 3.77 -1.76 -0.64
C SER A 713 2.34 -1.30 -0.90
N GLY A 714 2.11 -0.71 -2.05
CA GLY A 714 0.81 -0.21 -2.47
C GLY A 714 0.88 0.42 -3.86
N TYR A 715 -0.19 1.09 -4.23
CA TYR A 715 -0.32 1.76 -5.52
C TYR A 715 -1.00 3.10 -5.35
N THR A 716 -0.65 4.03 -6.25
CA THR A 716 -1.39 5.27 -6.45
C THR A 716 -2.12 5.18 -7.79
N PHE A 717 -3.43 5.35 -7.76
CA PHE A 717 -4.28 5.41 -8.94
C PHE A 717 -4.68 6.86 -9.21
N ALA A 718 -4.61 7.30 -10.45
CA ALA A 718 -5.02 8.64 -10.85
C ALA A 718 -5.99 8.60 -12.02
N MET A 719 -6.93 9.54 -12.03
CA MET A 719 -7.96 9.65 -13.06
C MET A 719 -8.20 11.11 -13.44
N ASP A 720 -8.24 11.38 -14.73
CA ASP A 720 -8.60 12.68 -15.29
C ASP A 720 -9.98 12.63 -15.94
N GLY A 721 -10.82 13.59 -15.60
CA GLY A 721 -12.20 13.69 -16.11
C GLY A 721 -12.33 14.49 -17.39
N PRO A 722 -13.50 14.36 -18.07
CA PRO A 722 -13.80 15.10 -19.29
C PRO A 722 -13.91 16.63 -19.08
N ASP A 723 -14.11 17.04 -17.84
CA ASP A 723 -14.18 18.45 -17.40
C ASP A 723 -12.84 19.03 -16.98
N GLY A 724 -11.74 18.29 -17.16
CA GLY A 724 -10.39 18.66 -16.74
C GLY A 724 -10.14 18.38 -15.24
N SER A 725 -11.07 17.77 -14.52
CA SER A 725 -10.85 17.37 -13.14
C SER A 725 -9.78 16.29 -13.05
N HIS A 726 -8.94 16.40 -12.02
CA HIS A 726 -7.93 15.41 -11.66
C HIS A 726 -8.23 14.83 -10.27
N LYS A 727 -8.15 13.51 -10.15
CA LYS A 727 -8.34 12.80 -8.89
C LYS A 727 -7.23 11.77 -8.72
N GLU A 728 -6.70 11.68 -7.50
CA GLU A 728 -5.63 10.74 -7.15
C GLU A 728 -5.95 10.02 -5.84
N TRP A 729 -5.69 8.73 -5.77
CA TRP A 729 -5.84 7.89 -4.60
C TRP A 729 -4.56 7.10 -4.39
N ALA A 730 -3.91 7.34 -3.28
CA ALA A 730 -2.71 6.66 -2.85
C ALA A 730 -3.04 5.53 -1.85
N ASN A 731 -2.04 4.73 -1.51
CA ASN A 731 -2.14 3.64 -0.54
C ASN A 731 -3.15 2.54 -0.89
N LEU A 732 -3.37 2.27 -2.18
CA LEU A 732 -4.14 1.11 -2.60
C LEU A 732 -3.33 -0.15 -2.33
N ARG A 733 -3.86 -1.07 -1.54
CA ARG A 733 -3.15 -2.27 -1.06
C ARG A 733 -3.25 -3.48 -1.98
N GLN A 734 -4.04 -3.39 -3.03
CA GLN A 734 -4.21 -4.43 -4.05
C GLN A 734 -3.95 -3.84 -5.43
N SER A 735 -3.71 -4.71 -6.40
CA SER A 735 -3.61 -4.36 -7.82
C SER A 735 -4.98 -4.19 -8.50
N ALA A 736 -6.01 -3.86 -7.73
CA ALA A 736 -7.34 -3.53 -8.24
C ALA A 736 -8.02 -2.46 -7.37
N VAL A 737 -8.93 -1.71 -7.98
CA VAL A 737 -9.78 -0.72 -7.31
C VAL A 737 -11.16 -0.68 -7.93
N ALA A 738 -12.19 -0.64 -7.10
CA ALA A 738 -13.55 -0.29 -7.48
C ALA A 738 -14.04 0.81 -6.55
N PHE A 739 -14.36 1.96 -7.11
CA PHE A 739 -14.81 3.10 -6.32
C PHE A 739 -16.29 2.98 -6.00
N VAL A 740 -16.66 3.34 -4.78
CA VAL A 740 -18.04 3.33 -4.31
C VAL A 740 -18.92 4.39 -4.96
N TYR A 741 -18.32 5.37 -5.63
CA TYR A 741 -19.01 6.48 -6.30
C TYR A 741 -19.14 6.27 -7.81
N LEU A 742 -20.12 6.96 -8.41
CA LEU A 742 -20.27 7.06 -9.87
C LEU A 742 -19.71 8.39 -10.37
N TYR A 743 -18.95 8.35 -11.43
CA TYR A 743 -18.38 9.54 -12.09
C TYR A 743 -19.33 10.08 -13.15
N GLY A 744 -19.18 11.35 -13.52
CA GLY A 744 -19.97 11.98 -14.56
C GLY A 744 -19.82 11.28 -15.92
N PRO A 745 -20.84 11.33 -16.80
CA PRO A 745 -20.72 10.82 -18.17
C PRO A 745 -19.62 11.53 -18.95
N GLY A 746 -18.94 10.80 -19.83
CA GLY A 746 -17.86 11.33 -20.65
C GLY A 746 -16.65 10.39 -20.69
N ILE A 747 -15.60 10.86 -21.36
CA ILE A 747 -14.35 10.11 -21.52
C ILE A 747 -13.42 10.47 -20.36
N TRP A 748 -13.15 9.48 -19.56
CA TRP A 748 -12.17 9.51 -18.47
C TRP A 748 -10.90 8.78 -18.92
N ARG A 749 -9.75 9.16 -18.40
CA ARG A 749 -8.50 8.43 -18.61
C ARG A 749 -7.84 8.22 -17.25
N TRP A 750 -7.26 7.06 -17.05
CA TRP A 750 -6.66 6.68 -15.80
C TRP A 750 -5.26 6.08 -16.00
N ARG A 751 -4.48 6.14 -14.95
CA ARG A 751 -3.14 5.56 -14.87
C ARG A 751 -2.83 5.15 -13.44
N VAL A 752 -1.80 4.33 -13.29
CA VAL A 752 -1.40 3.81 -11.98
C VAL A 752 0.13 3.81 -11.85
N ARG A 753 0.63 3.98 -10.65
CA ARG A 753 2.04 3.79 -10.30
C ARG A 753 2.14 2.97 -9.02
N ALA A 754 3.27 2.25 -8.85
CA ALA A 754 3.57 1.50 -7.64
C ALA A 754 4.17 2.41 -6.56
N GLU A 755 3.91 2.08 -5.31
CA GLU A 755 4.50 2.69 -4.12
C GLU A 755 5.41 1.66 -3.45
N PHE A 756 6.62 2.06 -3.08
CA PHE A 756 7.61 1.19 -2.46
C PHE A 756 7.93 1.67 -1.05
N PRO A 757 8.14 0.75 -0.08
CA PRO A 757 8.43 1.14 1.29
C PRO A 757 9.81 1.81 1.36
N LYS A 758 9.89 2.88 2.15
CA LYS A 758 11.12 3.49 2.65
C LYS A 758 11.21 3.31 4.16
N THR A 759 12.34 3.62 4.71
CA THR A 759 12.53 3.66 6.16
C THR A 759 11.51 4.60 6.83
N TYR A 760 11.20 5.72 6.15
CA TYR A 760 10.10 6.61 6.50
C TYR A 760 9.30 6.95 5.24
N GLY A 761 8.00 6.55 5.20
CA GLY A 761 7.11 6.83 4.09
C GLY A 761 7.28 5.90 2.89
N PHE A 762 6.97 6.41 1.71
CA PHE A 762 7.01 5.68 0.45
C PHE A 762 7.84 6.43 -0.58
N GLU A 763 8.40 5.70 -1.54
CA GLU A 763 8.84 6.25 -2.82
C GLU A 763 7.87 5.76 -3.91
N THR A 764 7.65 6.58 -4.92
CA THR A 764 6.71 6.27 -6.01
C THR A 764 7.46 5.95 -7.29
N GLY A 765 7.08 4.86 -7.91
CA GLY A 765 7.57 4.48 -9.24
C GLY A 765 6.98 5.36 -10.36
N PRO A 766 7.40 5.13 -11.59
CA PRO A 766 6.86 5.83 -12.75
C PRO A 766 5.40 5.47 -13.00
N TRP A 767 4.67 6.43 -13.60
CA TRP A 767 3.28 6.22 -14.01
C TRP A 767 3.19 5.27 -15.21
N SER A 768 2.17 4.43 -15.22
CA SER A 768 1.76 3.71 -16.41
C SER A 768 1.29 4.68 -17.50
N THR A 769 1.14 4.18 -18.73
CA THR A 769 0.42 4.89 -19.79
C THR A 769 -1.03 5.11 -19.38
N TYR A 770 -1.65 6.19 -19.89
CA TYR A 770 -3.07 6.44 -19.69
C TYR A 770 -3.94 5.42 -20.44
N VAL A 771 -4.98 4.93 -19.77
CA VAL A 771 -6.01 4.06 -20.34
C VAL A 771 -7.35 4.81 -20.35
N PRO A 772 -8.05 4.91 -21.48
CA PRO A 772 -9.34 5.58 -21.54
C PRO A 772 -10.47 4.68 -21.00
N PHE A 773 -11.49 5.31 -20.41
CA PHE A 773 -12.76 4.71 -20.03
C PHE A 773 -13.89 5.70 -20.34
N THR A 774 -14.95 5.23 -21.02
CA THR A 774 -16.12 6.05 -21.32
C THR A 774 -17.26 5.73 -20.35
N ARG A 775 -17.59 6.66 -19.48
CA ARG A 775 -18.79 6.55 -18.64
C ARG A 775 -20.00 6.99 -19.47
N THR A 776 -20.98 6.11 -19.60
CA THR A 776 -22.26 6.40 -20.27
C THR A 776 -23.39 6.52 -19.24
N LEU A 777 -24.42 7.25 -19.58
CA LEU A 777 -25.71 7.24 -18.89
C LEU A 777 -26.77 7.56 -19.95
N SER A 778 -27.05 6.56 -20.77
CA SER A 778 -27.92 6.70 -21.93
C SER A 778 -29.37 7.06 -21.56
N GLU A 779 -30.15 7.52 -22.50
CA GLU A 779 -31.55 7.94 -22.31
C GLU A 779 -32.45 6.79 -21.79
N PRO A 780 -33.47 7.09 -20.99
CA PRO A 780 -34.52 6.13 -20.65
C PRO A 780 -35.33 5.72 -21.90
N SER A 781 -35.63 4.43 -22.04
CA SER A 781 -36.45 3.92 -23.14
C SER A 781 -37.96 4.04 -22.89
N GLY A 782 -38.79 3.80 -23.91
CA GLY A 782 -40.22 3.71 -23.75
C GLY A 782 -40.91 5.02 -23.42
N ALA A 783 -40.31 6.17 -23.72
CA ALA A 783 -40.95 7.47 -23.50
C ALA A 783 -42.26 7.59 -24.30
N ALA A 784 -43.39 7.75 -23.59
CA ALA A 784 -44.71 7.79 -24.17
C ALA A 784 -45.62 8.86 -23.54
N THR A 785 -46.50 9.47 -24.34
CA THR A 785 -47.48 10.44 -23.91
C THR A 785 -48.88 9.85 -24.02
N SER A 786 -49.63 9.82 -22.90
CA SER A 786 -51.07 9.59 -22.93
C SER A 786 -51.77 10.92 -22.65
N SER A 787 -52.49 11.46 -23.62
CA SER A 787 -53.18 12.73 -23.47
C SER A 787 -54.58 12.69 -24.12
N SER A 788 -55.59 13.15 -23.40
CA SER A 788 -56.97 13.30 -23.86
C SER A 788 -57.74 14.27 -22.97
N GLY A 789 -58.12 15.44 -23.47
CA GLY A 789 -58.77 16.46 -22.68
C GLY A 789 -57.95 16.96 -21.49
N ASN A 790 -58.37 16.68 -20.27
CA ASN A 790 -57.63 17.01 -19.04
C ASN A 790 -56.82 15.83 -18.51
N HIS A 791 -56.59 14.83 -19.32
CA HIS A 791 -55.78 13.70 -18.97
C HIS A 791 -54.41 13.86 -19.65
N VAL A 792 -53.35 13.99 -18.90
CA VAL A 792 -51.98 13.98 -19.37
C VAL A 792 -51.16 13.12 -18.43
N LEU A 793 -50.51 12.12 -18.98
CA LEU A 793 -49.57 11.26 -18.30
C LEU A 793 -48.36 11.04 -19.21
N LEU A 794 -47.19 11.35 -18.72
CA LEU A 794 -45.87 11.10 -19.32
C LEU A 794 -45.31 9.84 -18.66
N SER A 795 -44.81 8.90 -19.43
CA SER A 795 -44.28 7.65 -18.89
C SER A 795 -43.02 7.19 -19.65
N TRP A 796 -42.20 6.42 -19.00
CA TRP A 796 -41.00 5.83 -19.57
C TRP A 796 -40.67 4.54 -18.83
N ASN A 797 -39.75 3.75 -19.35
CA ASN A 797 -39.26 2.54 -18.69
C ASN A 797 -38.23 2.88 -17.64
N TRP A 798 -38.14 2.08 -16.57
CA TRP A 798 -37.02 2.14 -15.63
C TRP A 798 -35.72 1.86 -16.34
N LYS A 799 -34.65 2.58 -15.96
CA LYS A 799 -33.28 2.38 -16.46
C LYS A 799 -32.37 1.98 -15.32
N LEU A 800 -31.58 0.96 -15.53
CA LEU A 800 -30.57 0.48 -14.60
C LEU A 800 -29.52 1.56 -14.32
N GLY A 801 -29.09 1.66 -13.07
CA GLY A 801 -28.08 2.64 -12.64
C GLY A 801 -28.63 4.05 -12.42
N VAL A 802 -29.93 4.25 -12.59
CA VAL A 802 -30.60 5.54 -12.38
C VAL A 802 -31.26 5.56 -10.99
N LYS A 803 -30.97 6.60 -10.23
CA LYS A 803 -31.63 6.87 -8.94
C LYS A 803 -32.99 7.53 -9.14
N ASP A 804 -33.05 8.57 -9.95
CA ASP A 804 -34.24 9.35 -10.26
C ASP A 804 -34.19 9.90 -11.69
N PHE A 805 -35.27 10.50 -12.11
CA PHE A 805 -35.39 11.06 -13.46
C PHE A 805 -35.64 12.58 -13.38
N ARG A 806 -35.04 13.31 -14.33
CA ARG A 806 -35.31 14.73 -14.56
C ARG A 806 -36.23 14.86 -15.76
N VAL A 807 -37.38 15.47 -15.57
CA VAL A 807 -38.41 15.66 -16.59
C VAL A 807 -38.56 17.14 -16.90
N GLN A 808 -38.49 17.49 -18.18
CA GLN A 808 -38.71 18.85 -18.65
C GLN A 808 -39.91 18.91 -19.56
N VAL A 809 -40.73 19.99 -19.39
CA VAL A 809 -41.82 20.33 -20.28
C VAL A 809 -41.63 21.73 -20.81
N SER A 810 -41.81 21.93 -22.12
CA SER A 810 -41.56 23.20 -22.82
C SER A 810 -42.65 23.46 -23.86
N GLN A 811 -42.81 24.71 -24.26
CA GLN A 811 -43.59 25.09 -25.45
C GLN A 811 -42.81 24.92 -26.74
N ARG A 812 -41.49 24.71 -26.65
CA ARG A 812 -40.58 24.61 -27.80
C ARG A 812 -39.88 23.26 -27.81
N PRO A 813 -39.67 22.65 -28.98
CA PRO A 813 -39.01 21.35 -29.05
C PRO A 813 -37.48 21.42 -28.75
N ASP A 814 -36.89 22.63 -28.77
CA ASP A 814 -35.46 22.86 -28.44
C ASP A 814 -35.22 23.07 -26.94
N PHE A 815 -36.30 23.18 -26.12
CA PHE A 815 -36.22 23.43 -24.66
C PHE A 815 -35.40 24.67 -24.29
N ALA A 816 -35.30 25.66 -25.17
CA ALA A 816 -34.63 26.93 -24.84
C ALA A 816 -35.29 27.65 -23.64
N THR A 817 -36.55 27.36 -23.39
CA THR A 817 -37.31 27.76 -22.18
C THR A 817 -38.15 26.58 -21.70
N THR A 818 -38.11 26.29 -20.42
CA THR A 818 -38.91 25.23 -19.79
C THR A 818 -40.07 25.82 -19.02
N LEU A 819 -41.22 25.14 -19.06
CA LEU A 819 -42.36 25.41 -18.21
C LEU A 819 -42.27 24.64 -16.89
N GLU A 820 -41.80 23.43 -16.97
CA GLU A 820 -41.56 22.58 -15.83
C GLU A 820 -40.18 21.92 -15.98
N ASP A 821 -39.43 21.85 -14.90
CA ASP A 821 -38.19 21.13 -14.74
C ASP A 821 -38.21 20.47 -13.39
N VAL A 822 -38.52 19.19 -13.35
CA VAL A 822 -38.82 18.44 -12.14
C VAL A 822 -38.03 17.17 -12.06
N THR A 823 -37.71 16.74 -10.85
CA THR A 823 -37.17 15.43 -10.57
C THR A 823 -38.19 14.49 -9.98
N THR A 824 -38.15 13.21 -10.37
CA THR A 824 -39.05 12.18 -9.84
C THR A 824 -38.34 10.82 -9.76
N ASP A 825 -38.61 10.09 -8.71
CA ASP A 825 -38.11 8.71 -8.53
C ASP A 825 -38.99 7.68 -9.27
N ASN A 826 -40.12 8.14 -9.84
CA ASN A 826 -41.07 7.27 -10.52
C ASN A 826 -40.80 7.24 -12.05
N THR A 827 -41.35 6.25 -12.71
CA THR A 827 -41.27 6.08 -14.17
C THR A 827 -42.43 6.77 -14.89
N SER A 828 -43.11 7.69 -14.22
CA SER A 828 -44.17 8.48 -14.80
C SER A 828 -44.33 9.85 -14.11
N TYR A 829 -44.81 10.82 -14.88
CA TYR A 829 -45.09 12.16 -14.40
C TYR A 829 -46.43 12.69 -14.95
N ALA A 830 -47.27 13.21 -14.06
CA ALA A 830 -48.53 13.85 -14.45
C ALA A 830 -48.43 15.35 -14.17
N PRO A 831 -48.29 16.23 -15.17
CA PRO A 831 -48.31 17.68 -15.00
C PRO A 831 -49.58 18.15 -14.33
N VAL A 832 -49.51 19.10 -13.40
CA VAL A 832 -50.70 19.58 -12.64
C VAL A 832 -51.63 20.46 -13.50
N LEU A 833 -51.21 20.88 -14.66
CA LEU A 833 -51.99 21.64 -15.66
C LEU A 833 -52.58 22.97 -15.15
N THR A 834 -52.05 23.53 -14.08
CA THR A 834 -52.52 24.79 -13.48
C THR A 834 -51.89 26.03 -14.10
N HIS A 835 -50.72 25.89 -14.73
CA HIS A 835 -49.99 26.97 -15.35
C HIS A 835 -50.83 27.63 -16.47
N PRO A 836 -50.85 28.97 -16.63
CA PRO A 836 -51.68 29.66 -17.62
C PRO A 836 -51.52 29.12 -19.05
N TYR A 837 -50.37 28.70 -19.47
CA TYR A 837 -50.14 28.15 -20.82
C TYR A 837 -50.90 26.84 -21.02
N TYR A 838 -50.94 25.96 -20.07
CA TYR A 838 -51.75 24.73 -20.16
C TYR A 838 -53.24 25.03 -20.22
N VAL A 839 -53.66 26.04 -19.48
CA VAL A 839 -55.10 26.49 -19.51
C VAL A 839 -55.45 27.04 -20.87
N MET A 840 -54.55 27.68 -21.59
CA MET A 840 -54.78 28.16 -22.95
C MET A 840 -54.80 27.01 -23.96
N GLY A 841 -54.18 25.89 -23.64
CA GLY A 841 -54.02 24.77 -24.56
C GLY A 841 -53.01 25.03 -25.67
N GLY A 842 -52.75 23.99 -26.43
CA GLY A 842 -51.77 24.00 -27.52
C GLY A 842 -50.87 22.76 -27.51
N SER A 843 -49.81 22.83 -28.33
CA SER A 843 -48.79 21.78 -28.35
C SER A 843 -47.63 22.12 -27.39
N PHE A 844 -47.23 21.17 -26.61
CA PHE A 844 -46.10 21.20 -25.68
C PHE A 844 -45.17 20.04 -26.02
N TYR A 845 -43.96 20.12 -25.52
CA TYR A 845 -42.94 19.10 -25.73
C TYR A 845 -42.38 18.71 -24.36
N TRP A 846 -42.02 17.45 -24.19
CA TRP A 846 -41.36 16.97 -22.99
C TRP A 846 -40.23 16.00 -23.33
N ARG A 847 -39.31 15.92 -22.41
CA ARG A 847 -38.20 14.97 -22.46
C ARG A 847 -37.85 14.53 -21.07
N VAL A 848 -37.17 13.38 -20.96
CA VAL A 848 -36.70 12.84 -19.70
C VAL A 848 -35.26 12.37 -19.80
N ALA A 849 -34.50 12.57 -18.74
CA ALA A 849 -33.16 12.01 -18.57
C ALA A 849 -33.06 11.29 -17.23
N GLY A 850 -32.28 10.22 -17.17
CA GLY A 850 -31.92 9.57 -15.92
C GLY A 850 -30.91 10.37 -15.13
N ARG A 851 -30.97 10.34 -13.79
CA ARG A 851 -29.89 10.81 -12.91
C ARG A 851 -29.43 9.65 -12.04
N ASP A 852 -28.15 9.50 -11.91
CA ASP A 852 -27.55 8.51 -11.02
C ASP A 852 -27.51 8.98 -9.55
N LYS A 853 -27.00 8.17 -8.63
CA LYS A 853 -26.89 8.48 -7.19
C LYS A 853 -25.97 9.69 -6.93
N ALA A 854 -25.00 9.95 -7.83
CA ALA A 854 -24.12 11.12 -7.77
C ALA A 854 -24.73 12.39 -8.39
N PHE A 855 -26.03 12.35 -8.81
CA PHE A 855 -26.77 13.43 -9.45
C PHE A 855 -26.25 13.79 -10.87
N ASN A 856 -25.42 12.96 -11.48
CA ASN A 856 -25.06 13.14 -12.89
C ASN A 856 -26.30 12.94 -13.77
N VAL A 857 -26.53 13.86 -14.70
CA VAL A 857 -27.66 13.79 -15.65
C VAL A 857 -27.16 13.10 -16.92
N GLY A 858 -27.86 12.07 -17.33
CA GLY A 858 -27.60 11.36 -18.57
C GLY A 858 -28.20 12.02 -19.80
N ASP A 859 -28.23 11.26 -20.89
CA ASP A 859 -28.78 11.71 -22.14
C ASP A 859 -30.30 11.93 -22.03
N TRP A 860 -30.79 12.96 -22.74
CA TRP A 860 -32.20 13.27 -22.83
C TRP A 860 -32.88 12.45 -23.93
N THR A 861 -34.08 11.93 -23.66
CA THR A 861 -34.90 11.34 -24.70
C THR A 861 -35.23 12.37 -25.78
N GLN A 862 -35.54 11.87 -26.96
CA GLN A 862 -36.13 12.70 -28.02
C GLN A 862 -37.38 13.42 -27.51
N ALA A 863 -37.55 14.67 -27.96
CA ALA A 863 -38.70 15.49 -27.59
C ALA A 863 -40.02 14.81 -27.98
N GLN A 864 -40.86 14.48 -26.98
CA GLN A 864 -42.20 13.92 -27.18
C GLN A 864 -43.25 15.04 -27.12
N ARG A 865 -44.29 14.94 -27.95
CA ARG A 865 -45.34 15.97 -28.07
C ARG A 865 -46.50 15.68 -27.13
N ILE A 866 -47.03 16.75 -26.50
CA ILE A 866 -48.27 16.75 -25.71
C ILE A 866 -49.23 17.73 -26.41
N ASP A 867 -50.44 17.27 -26.74
CA ASP A 867 -51.48 18.15 -27.25
C ASP A 867 -52.58 18.32 -26.21
N ILE A 868 -52.76 19.55 -25.74
CA ILE A 868 -53.78 19.94 -24.81
C ILE A 868 -54.83 20.77 -25.56
N SER A 869 -56.11 20.36 -25.47
CA SER A 869 -57.18 21.02 -26.19
C SER A 869 -57.26 22.52 -25.87
N GLN A 870 -57.23 23.34 -26.87
CA GLN A 870 -57.35 24.80 -26.72
C GLN A 870 -58.75 25.16 -26.16
N ARG A 871 -58.78 26.00 -25.13
CA ARG A 871 -60.06 26.44 -24.50
C ARG A 871 -60.65 27.59 -25.32
N LEU A 872 -61.94 27.45 -25.68
CA LEU A 872 -62.65 28.53 -26.35
C LEU A 872 -62.77 29.77 -25.48
N ARG A 873 -62.51 30.96 -26.05
CA ARG A 873 -62.79 32.26 -25.45
C ARG A 873 -64.11 32.77 -25.91
N VAL A 874 -64.93 33.20 -24.94
CA VAL A 874 -66.28 33.76 -25.17
C VAL A 874 -66.30 35.23 -24.81
N ALA A 875 -66.66 36.08 -25.76
CA ALA A 875 -66.84 37.50 -25.51
C ALA A 875 -68.24 37.93 -25.92
N VAL A 876 -68.81 38.90 -25.23
CA VAL A 876 -70.09 39.49 -25.55
C VAL A 876 -69.99 40.98 -25.77
N ASN A 877 -70.64 41.50 -26.82
CA ASN A 877 -70.47 42.89 -27.29
C ASN A 877 -70.99 43.98 -26.39
N ARG A 878 -71.94 43.68 -25.52
CA ARG A 878 -72.55 44.63 -24.56
C ARG A 878 -73.25 43.96 -23.40
N PRO A 879 -73.44 44.61 -22.26
CA PRO A 879 -74.21 44.10 -21.15
C PRO A 879 -75.69 43.90 -21.51
N ALA A 880 -76.40 42.98 -20.82
CA ALA A 880 -77.84 42.81 -20.93
C ALA A 880 -78.51 43.64 -19.84
N LEU A 881 -79.68 44.25 -20.25
CA LEU A 881 -80.51 45.06 -19.35
C LEU A 881 -81.65 44.24 -18.78
N ARG A 882 -81.95 44.43 -17.50
CA ARG A 882 -83.05 43.80 -16.83
C ARG A 882 -84.40 44.30 -17.41
N LYS A 883 -85.41 43.38 -17.61
CA LYS A 883 -86.73 43.62 -18.20
C LYS A 883 -86.76 44.23 -19.59
N ARG A 884 -85.53 44.46 -20.26
CA ARG A 884 -85.45 44.97 -21.62
C ARG A 884 -85.00 43.91 -22.59
N TRP A 885 -85.49 43.91 -23.83
CA TRP A 885 -84.94 43.09 -24.90
C TRP A 885 -83.64 43.60 -25.30
N THR A 886 -82.61 42.76 -25.23
CA THR A 886 -81.21 43.06 -25.63
C THR A 886 -80.82 42.06 -26.64
N ARG A 887 -80.25 42.52 -27.78
CA ARG A 887 -79.58 41.69 -28.74
C ARG A 887 -78.06 41.60 -28.36
N LEU A 888 -77.63 40.44 -27.93
CA LEU A 888 -76.29 40.12 -27.56
C LEU A 888 -75.61 39.40 -28.71
N VAL A 889 -74.43 39.89 -29.13
CA VAL A 889 -73.59 39.23 -30.08
C VAL A 889 -72.51 38.55 -29.29
N VAL A 890 -72.48 37.22 -29.30
CA VAL A 890 -71.44 36.42 -28.68
C VAL A 890 -70.43 36.07 -29.73
N THR A 891 -69.18 36.35 -29.41
CA THR A 891 -68.01 36.00 -30.24
C THR A 891 -67.27 34.90 -29.56
N VAL A 892 -66.98 33.85 -30.31
CA VAL A 892 -66.15 32.72 -29.87
C VAL A 892 -64.84 32.73 -30.63
N SER A 893 -63.73 32.66 -29.94
CA SER A 893 -62.40 32.54 -30.52
C SER A 893 -61.57 31.49 -29.78
N ASP A 894 -60.51 31.05 -30.37
CA ASP A 894 -59.47 30.28 -29.72
C ASP A 894 -58.55 31.20 -28.84
N PRO A 895 -57.61 30.68 -28.10
CA PRO A 895 -56.68 31.48 -27.30
C PRO A 895 -55.83 32.47 -28.11
N ALA A 896 -55.54 32.19 -29.37
CA ALA A 896 -54.83 33.06 -30.31
C ALA A 896 -55.76 34.13 -30.95
N LEU A 897 -56.99 34.24 -30.45
CA LEU A 897 -58.01 35.16 -30.92
C LEU A 897 -58.54 34.89 -32.36
N LYS A 898 -58.16 33.74 -32.96
CA LYS A 898 -58.76 33.28 -34.22
C LYS A 898 -60.26 32.92 -34.00
N ARG A 899 -61.10 33.41 -34.87
CA ARG A 899 -62.56 33.22 -34.81
C ARG A 899 -62.92 31.75 -35.07
N VAL A 900 -63.75 31.17 -34.19
CA VAL A 900 -64.19 29.76 -34.23
C VAL A 900 -65.62 29.67 -34.78
N ALA A 901 -65.74 29.21 -35.99
CA ALA A 901 -67.03 28.93 -36.64
C ALA A 901 -67.63 27.61 -36.13
N GLY A 902 -69.00 27.50 -36.15
CA GLY A 902 -69.67 26.27 -35.81
C GLY A 902 -69.71 25.94 -34.31
N ALA A 903 -69.13 26.75 -33.44
CA ALA A 903 -69.15 26.52 -32.00
C ALA A 903 -70.60 26.64 -31.48
N ARG A 904 -71.05 25.64 -30.70
CA ARG A 904 -72.36 25.64 -30.05
C ARG A 904 -72.29 26.52 -28.79
N VAL A 905 -73.07 27.61 -28.81
CA VAL A 905 -73.14 28.55 -27.66
C VAL A 905 -74.47 28.40 -26.98
N ARG A 906 -74.45 28.20 -25.64
CA ARG A 906 -75.60 28.20 -24.80
C ARG A 906 -75.59 29.43 -23.88
N VAL A 907 -76.74 30.17 -23.81
CA VAL A 907 -76.87 31.22 -22.85
C VAL A 907 -78.01 30.89 -21.90
N SER A 908 -77.74 31.04 -20.60
CA SER A 908 -78.73 30.74 -19.52
C SER A 908 -78.54 31.65 -18.33
N GLY A 909 -79.37 31.59 -17.36
CA GLY A 909 -79.30 32.43 -16.10
C GLY A 909 -80.20 33.66 -16.16
N ALA A 910 -80.23 34.45 -15.09
CA ALA A 910 -80.96 35.68 -14.90
C ALA A 910 -82.50 35.58 -15.25
N GLY A 911 -83.06 34.39 -15.09
CA GLY A 911 -84.48 34.14 -15.39
C GLY A 911 -84.83 34.09 -16.88
N ILE A 912 -83.90 33.84 -17.76
CA ILE A 912 -84.28 33.54 -19.17
C ILE A 912 -84.37 32.03 -19.35
N ARG A 913 -85.28 31.59 -20.28
CA ARG A 913 -85.14 30.21 -20.81
C ARG A 913 -83.87 30.06 -21.58
N ALA A 914 -83.12 28.98 -21.34
CA ALA A 914 -81.85 28.75 -22.01
C ALA A 914 -81.98 28.78 -23.52
N LYS A 915 -81.12 29.50 -24.19
CA LYS A 915 -81.00 29.57 -25.67
C LYS A 915 -79.76 28.97 -26.14
N VAL A 916 -79.78 28.30 -27.29
CA VAL A 916 -78.63 27.68 -27.93
C VAL A 916 -78.56 28.18 -29.37
N GLY A 917 -77.37 28.43 -29.86
CA GLY A 917 -77.05 28.78 -31.25
C GLY A 917 -75.64 28.35 -31.63
N ARG A 918 -75.37 28.39 -32.92
CA ARG A 918 -74.02 28.10 -33.45
C ARG A 918 -73.38 29.35 -34.02
N THR A 919 -72.05 29.49 -33.86
CA THR A 919 -71.30 30.61 -34.46
C THR A 919 -71.23 30.45 -35.99
N ASN A 920 -71.27 31.55 -36.71
CA ASN A 920 -71.07 31.64 -38.12
C ASN A 920 -69.59 31.63 -38.51
N GLY A 921 -69.23 31.80 -39.78
CA GLY A 921 -67.88 31.86 -40.32
C GLY A 921 -66.97 32.90 -39.62
N SER A 922 -67.49 33.97 -39.12
CA SER A 922 -66.82 35.01 -38.39
C SER A 922 -66.78 34.76 -36.85
N GLY A 923 -67.11 33.55 -36.41
CA GLY A 923 -67.11 33.16 -34.99
C GLY A 923 -68.16 33.83 -34.14
N ARG A 924 -69.24 34.36 -34.74
CA ARG A 924 -70.29 35.14 -34.04
C ARG A 924 -71.62 34.46 -34.06
N VAL A 925 -72.40 34.62 -32.95
CA VAL A 925 -73.80 34.20 -32.84
C VAL A 925 -74.60 35.27 -32.09
N SER A 926 -75.83 35.52 -32.50
CA SER A 926 -76.66 36.52 -31.86
C SER A 926 -77.74 35.89 -31.04
N PHE A 927 -78.06 36.44 -29.84
CA PHE A 927 -79.16 36.02 -29.01
C PHE A 927 -80.00 37.26 -28.65
N ARG A 928 -81.29 37.21 -28.79
CA ARG A 928 -82.27 38.21 -28.28
C ARG A 928 -82.75 37.72 -26.92
N VAL A 929 -82.35 38.38 -25.83
CA VAL A 929 -82.60 37.99 -24.44
C VAL A 929 -83.33 39.12 -23.70
N ARG A 930 -84.22 38.74 -22.76
CA ARG A 930 -84.91 39.64 -21.85
C ARG A 930 -84.75 39.06 -20.44
N PRO A 931 -83.69 39.36 -19.67
CA PRO A 931 -83.52 38.88 -18.32
C PRO A 931 -84.65 39.35 -17.41
N ARG A 932 -85.29 38.43 -16.66
CA ARG A 932 -86.46 38.69 -15.78
C ARG A 932 -86.02 38.94 -14.32
N LYS A 933 -84.85 38.36 -13.95
CA LYS A 933 -84.32 38.45 -12.57
C LYS A 933 -82.98 39.15 -12.55
N ARG A 934 -82.60 39.77 -11.41
CA ARG A 934 -81.21 40.18 -11.16
C ARG A 934 -80.34 38.90 -11.11
N GLY A 935 -79.03 38.97 -11.51
CA GLY A 935 -78.13 37.84 -11.50
C GLY A 935 -77.21 37.84 -12.69
N LYS A 936 -76.61 36.68 -13.00
CA LYS A 936 -75.64 36.53 -14.06
C LYS A 936 -76.25 35.76 -15.23
N LEU A 937 -75.98 36.18 -16.48
CA LEU A 937 -76.09 35.38 -17.68
C LEU A 937 -74.83 34.63 -17.83
N VAL A 938 -74.89 33.32 -18.06
CA VAL A 938 -73.80 32.42 -18.32
C VAL A 938 -73.82 31.99 -19.78
N PHE A 939 -72.78 32.21 -20.47
CA PHE A 939 -72.47 31.81 -21.85
C PHE A 939 -71.52 30.65 -21.83
N SER A 940 -71.85 29.52 -22.40
CA SER A 940 -70.92 28.38 -22.58
C SER A 940 -70.80 28.04 -24.08
N ALA A 941 -69.60 27.98 -24.58
CA ALA A 941 -69.28 27.59 -25.95
C ALA A 941 -68.62 26.23 -25.96
N THR A 942 -69.08 25.34 -26.83
CA THR A 942 -68.51 24.00 -27.03
C THR A 942 -68.31 23.74 -28.54
N LYS A 943 -67.19 23.07 -28.88
CA LYS A 943 -66.89 22.59 -30.24
C LYS A 943 -65.92 21.40 -30.15
N ALA A 944 -66.09 20.39 -30.98
CA ALA A 944 -65.13 19.29 -31.11
C ALA A 944 -63.71 19.82 -31.37
N GLY A 945 -62.69 19.25 -30.68
CA GLY A 945 -61.30 19.70 -30.73
C GLY A 945 -60.97 20.89 -29.81
N TYR A 946 -61.90 21.42 -29.05
CA TYR A 946 -61.71 22.50 -28.09
C TYR A 946 -62.27 22.17 -26.71
N ALA A 947 -61.64 22.61 -25.67
CA ALA A 947 -62.21 22.66 -24.34
C ALA A 947 -63.26 23.77 -24.25
N ALA A 948 -64.38 23.52 -23.50
CA ALA A 948 -65.49 24.45 -23.40
C ALA A 948 -65.06 25.80 -22.83
N GLY A 949 -65.47 26.88 -23.47
CA GLY A 949 -65.36 28.25 -22.95
C GLY A 949 -66.59 28.73 -22.24
N THR A 950 -66.44 29.48 -21.17
CA THR A 950 -67.50 30.09 -20.38
C THR A 950 -67.29 31.54 -20.11
N LEU A 951 -68.31 32.34 -20.16
CA LEU A 951 -68.32 33.74 -19.71
C LEU A 951 -69.57 33.98 -18.81
N SER A 952 -69.37 34.61 -17.68
CA SER A 952 -70.45 35.10 -16.85
C SER A 952 -70.52 36.62 -16.93
N MET A 953 -71.76 37.14 -17.19
CA MET A 953 -72.04 38.61 -17.29
C MET A 953 -73.11 38.98 -16.35
N ARG A 954 -72.96 40.00 -15.52
CA ARG A 954 -74.02 40.58 -14.69
C ARG A 954 -75.05 41.26 -15.56
N VAL A 955 -76.32 41.09 -15.24
CA VAL A 955 -77.44 41.78 -15.81
C VAL A 955 -77.49 43.12 -15.12
N ARG A 956 -77.41 44.22 -15.89
CA ARG A 956 -77.56 45.62 -15.42
C ARG A 956 -78.95 46.02 -15.38
#